data_ef2663ed6aef98f522cba6d5ca7bae67
#
_entry.id   ef2663ed6aef98f522cba6d5ca7bae67
#
_cell.length_a   1.000
_cell.length_b   1.000
_cell.length_c   1.000
_cell.angle_alpha   90.00
_cell.angle_beta   90.00
_cell.angle_gamma   90.00
#
_symmetry.space_group_name_H-M   'P 1'
#
loop_
_entity.id
_entity.type
_entity.pdbx_description
1 polymer ?
#
loop_
_entity_poly.entity_id
_entity_poly.type
_entity_poly.pdbx_seq_one_letter_code
_entity_poly.pdbx_strand_id
1 'polypeptide(L)'
;MKTNLSQNQRIVVAFSYLAILLGLFKIVGGNIENLAWDTNIDSSIWFYSGAFMIILGAYIVEPFFTKPSDAIANSTAVLIALFGLSVKQDLLGYSFIFYYALTILTLGIITIIIKDAKTYFWRKTSKSMYWFVETFGASKVIFSVVYLSASYSYFAVPEKIIPFISIITFWICLTFFDVIGLIVERISKLVNYLGNKIGDELGQAIGCENPLLYKVEIDYTKHGSKPVKYGDLVALETSINVGSIGMVVDTKYLLNKRWLSIYLLQDENSDILKINLEDKKMITEPKSIFAKENLVYLLDVLTLTDDALKSKIESNSLYKDREQFIGYVSSGSNINTINLSIVREVNSLDQKISEGAILKTLIYGQETLYQVINGNAKEEHLENFDRHGFIIGIARKLGKYKKDTKDLDVSKWMPSIFSPLFYAFSGSVLDARIKEIAQNSIGRLPETDLEIPIKDVDAIVTHNTAILGILGIGKSCLAYELIKRIAEKNIKVVCIDITNEYKRELPPYLSGTTTITSDDENVFNSINTKYEYIHKENENTNKEKQNHEKSGNVSEYKEAIHKDLCQFLFGADNVPVSKEFETTKQVRIYNVDYHKASRGEKIGFNVNTTDLTQAEKTRVVAEELFKILMKIPLVDEKKAKVLLVFEEAHSLIPEWNSVASEGDKSATNGTAKVILQGRKYGLGSLIITQRTANVSKSILNQCNTIFALRVFDDTGKEFLENYIGEDYADTLATLEERHAIAIGKGLKLKQPVIIQLNDRKDVIPQTETV
;
A
#
# COMPACT_ATOMS: atom_id res chain seq x y z
N MET A 1 -12.48 -10.49 -42.25
CA MET A 1 -13.35 -10.69 -41.09
C MET A 1 -12.68 -11.70 -40.16
N LYS A 2 -12.45 -11.39 -38.88
CA LYS A 2 -11.99 -12.40 -37.91
C LYS A 2 -13.24 -13.10 -37.36
N THR A 3 -13.35 -14.41 -37.57
CA THR A 3 -14.41 -15.22 -36.98
C THR A 3 -14.17 -15.42 -35.51
N ASN A 4 -15.18 -15.17 -34.68
CA ASN A 4 -15.11 -15.43 -33.23
C ASN A 4 -15.43 -16.91 -32.95
N LEU A 5 -14.41 -17.75 -33.08
CA LEU A 5 -14.52 -19.19 -32.89
C LEU A 5 -13.99 -19.60 -31.52
N SER A 6 -14.70 -20.51 -30.83
CA SER A 6 -14.19 -21.18 -29.65
C SER A 6 -12.97 -22.03 -29.95
N GLN A 7 -12.17 -22.41 -28.94
CA GLN A 7 -10.97 -23.22 -29.15
C GLN A 7 -11.29 -24.54 -29.89
N ASN A 8 -12.37 -25.22 -29.51
CA ASN A 8 -12.78 -26.46 -30.15
C ASN A 8 -13.21 -26.24 -31.60
N GLN A 9 -13.92 -25.16 -31.88
CA GLN A 9 -14.33 -24.78 -33.24
C GLN A 9 -13.12 -24.46 -34.13
N ARG A 10 -12.11 -23.77 -33.59
CA ARG A 10 -10.84 -23.48 -34.29
C ARG A 10 -10.10 -24.76 -34.65
N ILE A 11 -10.08 -25.75 -33.76
CA ILE A 11 -9.49 -27.06 -34.04
C ILE A 11 -10.23 -27.75 -35.18
N VAL A 12 -11.58 -27.75 -35.15
CA VAL A 12 -12.41 -28.31 -36.24
C VAL A 12 -12.12 -27.64 -37.55
N VAL A 13 -12.08 -26.29 -37.56
CA VAL A 13 -11.77 -25.52 -38.78
C VAL A 13 -10.34 -25.81 -39.26
N ALA A 14 -9.37 -25.90 -38.38
CA ALA A 14 -7.99 -26.23 -38.73
C ALA A 14 -7.90 -27.60 -39.40
N PHE A 15 -8.50 -28.63 -38.81
CA PHE A 15 -8.53 -29.96 -39.39
C PHE A 15 -9.29 -30.00 -40.72
N SER A 16 -10.37 -29.23 -40.87
CA SER A 16 -11.11 -29.12 -42.14
C SER A 16 -10.25 -28.50 -43.25
N TYR A 17 -9.55 -27.41 -42.97
CA TYR A 17 -8.62 -26.81 -43.94
C TYR A 17 -7.43 -27.74 -44.26
N LEU A 18 -6.87 -28.43 -43.24
CA LEU A 18 -5.82 -29.41 -43.49
C LEU A 18 -6.31 -30.58 -44.38
N ALA A 19 -7.53 -31.06 -44.14
CA ALA A 19 -8.08 -32.14 -44.97
C ALA A 19 -8.31 -31.64 -46.43
N ILE A 20 -8.79 -30.42 -46.66
CA ILE A 20 -8.89 -29.83 -47.97
C ILE A 20 -7.52 -29.68 -48.62
N LEU A 21 -6.51 -29.18 -47.86
CA LEU A 21 -5.16 -29.03 -48.36
C LEU A 21 -4.55 -30.36 -48.78
N LEU A 22 -4.77 -31.44 -47.98
CA LEU A 22 -4.39 -32.81 -48.36
C LEU A 22 -5.10 -33.32 -49.58
N GLY A 23 -6.41 -33.05 -49.73
CA GLY A 23 -7.19 -33.34 -50.90
C GLY A 23 -6.65 -32.65 -52.16
N LEU A 24 -6.31 -31.37 -52.05
CA LEU A 24 -5.69 -30.60 -53.15
C LEU A 24 -4.32 -31.19 -53.50
N PHE A 25 -3.50 -31.59 -52.51
CA PHE A 25 -2.22 -32.20 -52.75
C PHE A 25 -2.34 -33.49 -53.53
N LYS A 26 -3.32 -34.34 -53.23
CA LYS A 26 -3.62 -35.56 -54.00
C LYS A 26 -4.11 -35.27 -55.42
N ILE A 27 -4.99 -34.29 -55.62
CA ILE A 27 -5.52 -33.89 -56.94
C ILE A 27 -4.39 -33.38 -57.86
N VAL A 28 -3.42 -32.71 -57.27
CA VAL A 28 -2.27 -32.15 -58.01
C VAL A 28 -1.20 -33.23 -58.32
N GLY A 29 -1.45 -34.47 -57.93
CA GLY A 29 -0.55 -35.64 -58.22
C GLY A 29 0.45 -35.94 -57.15
N GLY A 30 0.33 -35.34 -55.94
CA GLY A 30 1.17 -35.62 -54.79
C GLY A 30 0.88 -36.99 -54.17
N ASN A 31 1.89 -37.72 -53.75
CA ASN A 31 1.73 -39.01 -53.08
C ASN A 31 1.70 -38.80 -51.56
N ILE A 32 0.54 -39.00 -50.92
CA ILE A 32 0.33 -38.81 -49.48
C ILE A 32 1.16 -39.78 -48.66
N GLU A 33 1.40 -41.01 -49.11
CA GLU A 33 2.14 -42.04 -48.38
C GLU A 33 3.61 -41.64 -48.18
N ASN A 34 4.18 -40.92 -49.14
CA ASN A 34 5.57 -40.47 -49.10
C ASN A 34 5.75 -39.11 -48.46
N LEU A 35 4.65 -38.41 -48.10
CA LEU A 35 4.67 -37.01 -47.62
C LEU A 35 5.60 -36.83 -46.38
N ALA A 36 5.66 -37.80 -45.49
CA ALA A 36 6.49 -37.76 -44.29
C ALA A 36 7.96 -38.17 -44.50
N TRP A 37 8.28 -38.83 -45.59
CA TRP A 37 9.59 -39.47 -45.81
C TRP A 37 10.25 -39.04 -47.12
N ASP A 38 9.58 -38.16 -47.88
CA ASP A 38 10.15 -37.70 -49.15
C ASP A 38 11.23 -36.64 -48.87
N THR A 39 12.42 -36.94 -49.30
CA THR A 39 13.59 -36.03 -49.17
C THR A 39 13.55 -34.91 -50.23
N ASN A 40 12.68 -35.00 -51.22
CA ASN A 40 12.56 -34.02 -52.30
C ASN A 40 11.38 -33.07 -52.05
N ILE A 41 11.62 -31.98 -51.35
CA ILE A 41 10.65 -31.03 -50.89
C ILE A 41 10.20 -30.06 -52.01
N ASP A 42 10.92 -30.00 -53.12
CA ASP A 42 10.78 -28.93 -54.13
C ASP A 42 9.34 -28.68 -54.60
N SER A 43 8.65 -29.67 -55.07
CA SER A 43 7.26 -29.51 -55.55
C SER A 43 6.21 -29.49 -54.41
N SER A 44 6.59 -29.83 -53.19
CA SER A 44 5.69 -29.95 -52.05
C SER A 44 5.78 -28.77 -51.06
N ILE A 45 6.67 -27.81 -51.29
CA ILE A 45 6.91 -26.67 -50.38
C ILE A 45 5.68 -25.79 -50.17
N TRP A 46 4.83 -25.63 -51.18
CA TRP A 46 3.55 -24.94 -51.08
C TRP A 46 2.61 -25.62 -50.08
N PHE A 47 2.58 -26.97 -50.10
CA PHE A 47 1.76 -27.71 -49.14
C PHE A 47 2.23 -27.51 -47.71
N TYR A 48 3.51 -27.65 -47.45
CA TYR A 48 4.07 -27.41 -46.09
C TYR A 48 3.85 -25.98 -45.63
N SER A 49 4.04 -24.99 -46.51
CA SER A 49 3.77 -23.60 -46.19
C SER A 49 2.29 -23.35 -45.83
N GLY A 50 1.37 -23.97 -46.55
CA GLY A 50 -0.07 -23.94 -46.28
C GLY A 50 -0.41 -24.60 -44.94
N ALA A 51 0.18 -25.75 -44.66
CA ALA A 51 -0.01 -26.47 -43.40
C ALA A 51 0.52 -25.65 -42.19
N PHE A 52 1.74 -25.09 -42.29
CA PHE A 52 2.26 -24.21 -41.27
C PHE A 52 1.43 -22.95 -41.07
N MET A 53 0.89 -22.35 -42.13
CA MET A 53 0.00 -21.22 -42.04
C MET A 53 -1.30 -21.54 -41.29
N ILE A 54 -1.84 -22.77 -41.44
CA ILE A 54 -3.03 -23.22 -40.73
C ILE A 54 -2.69 -23.53 -39.28
N ILE A 55 -1.60 -24.27 -38.99
CA ILE A 55 -1.24 -24.76 -37.68
C ILE A 55 -0.68 -23.62 -36.82
N LEU A 56 0.31 -22.88 -37.30
CA LEU A 56 1.00 -21.86 -36.54
C LEU A 56 0.28 -20.51 -36.55
N GLY A 57 -0.47 -20.21 -37.62
CA GLY A 57 -0.95 -18.88 -37.83
C GLY A 57 -2.44 -18.61 -37.75
N ALA A 58 -3.26 -19.61 -38.02
CA ALA A 58 -4.67 -19.30 -38.14
C ALA A 58 -5.52 -19.79 -36.98
N TYR A 59 -5.28 -21.01 -36.51
CA TYR A 59 -6.28 -21.68 -35.68
C TYR A 59 -5.74 -22.36 -34.41
N ILE A 60 -4.49 -22.83 -34.36
CA ILE A 60 -3.99 -23.68 -33.28
C ILE A 60 -3.08 -22.90 -32.31
N VAL A 61 -2.02 -22.26 -32.83
CA VAL A 61 -1.00 -21.60 -31.99
C VAL A 61 -1.30 -20.13 -31.78
N GLU A 62 -2.10 -19.55 -32.65
CA GLU A 62 -2.38 -18.15 -32.64
C GLU A 62 -2.91 -17.65 -31.30
N PRO A 63 -3.10 -16.58 -31.06
CA PRO A 63 -3.61 -15.67 -32.04
C PRO A 63 -3.83 -14.26 -31.83
N PHE A 64 -3.68 -13.75 -30.74
CA PHE A 64 -4.11 -12.37 -30.68
C PHE A 64 -2.98 -11.42 -31.06
N PHE A 65 -1.74 -11.85 -30.91
CA PHE A 65 -0.56 -11.01 -31.17
C PHE A 65 0.64 -11.88 -31.54
N THR A 66 1.34 -11.52 -32.61
CA THR A 66 2.62 -12.12 -32.93
C THR A 66 3.68 -11.53 -32.03
N LYS A 67 4.20 -12.33 -31.12
CA LYS A 67 5.36 -11.93 -30.28
C LYS A 67 6.64 -12.00 -31.12
N PRO A 68 7.71 -11.27 -30.78
CA PRO A 68 9.00 -11.41 -31.44
C PRO A 68 9.52 -12.85 -31.46
N SER A 69 9.26 -13.63 -30.40
CA SER A 69 9.59 -15.06 -30.34
C SER A 69 8.89 -15.88 -31.40
N ASP A 70 7.62 -15.59 -31.70
CA ASP A 70 6.85 -16.32 -32.71
C ASP A 70 7.32 -15.98 -34.12
N ALA A 71 7.65 -14.71 -34.35
CA ALA A 71 8.25 -14.27 -35.60
C ALA A 71 9.63 -14.91 -35.84
N ILE A 72 10.44 -15.09 -34.80
CA ILE A 72 11.71 -15.83 -34.84
C ILE A 72 11.45 -17.29 -35.22
N ALA A 73 10.50 -17.94 -34.57
CA ALA A 73 10.14 -19.32 -34.87
C ALA A 73 9.66 -19.50 -36.31
N ASN A 74 8.75 -18.62 -36.77
CA ASN A 74 8.22 -18.65 -38.14
C ASN A 74 9.33 -18.42 -39.18
N SER A 75 10.18 -17.43 -38.98
CA SER A 75 11.28 -17.13 -39.90
C SER A 75 12.32 -18.25 -39.93
N THR A 76 12.61 -18.87 -38.78
CA THR A 76 13.51 -20.03 -38.69
C THR A 76 12.93 -21.23 -39.46
N ALA A 77 11.62 -21.50 -39.32
CA ALA A 77 10.94 -22.57 -40.05
C ALA A 77 11.02 -22.35 -41.58
N VAL A 78 10.84 -21.12 -42.04
CA VAL A 78 10.99 -20.78 -43.48
C VAL A 78 12.41 -20.95 -43.92
N LEU A 79 13.40 -20.53 -43.19
CA LEU A 79 14.82 -20.71 -43.52
C LEU A 79 15.19 -22.22 -43.64
N ILE A 80 14.74 -23.01 -42.68
CA ILE A 80 14.96 -24.46 -42.71
C ILE A 80 14.34 -25.09 -43.94
N ALA A 81 13.10 -24.72 -44.27
CA ALA A 81 12.42 -25.21 -45.47
C ALA A 81 13.14 -24.79 -46.74
N LEU A 82 13.67 -23.58 -46.83
CA LEU A 82 14.44 -23.12 -47.99
C LEU A 82 15.81 -23.86 -48.14
N PHE A 83 16.43 -24.20 -47.03
CA PHE A 83 17.68 -25.02 -47.04
C PHE A 83 17.42 -26.45 -47.54
N GLY A 84 16.22 -26.98 -47.35
CA GLY A 84 15.81 -28.31 -47.78
C GLY A 84 15.54 -28.42 -49.29
N LEU A 85 15.53 -27.30 -50.04
CA LEU A 85 15.32 -27.32 -51.48
C LEU A 85 16.53 -27.88 -52.25
N SER A 86 16.30 -28.80 -53.11
CA SER A 86 17.36 -29.43 -53.94
C SER A 86 17.87 -28.47 -55.03
N VAL A 87 16.97 -27.68 -55.65
CA VAL A 87 17.30 -26.71 -56.68
C VAL A 87 16.76 -25.32 -56.31
N LYS A 88 17.68 -24.48 -55.79
CA LYS A 88 17.35 -23.15 -55.27
C LYS A 88 16.82 -22.21 -56.34
N GLN A 89 17.16 -22.41 -57.60
CA GLN A 89 16.77 -21.56 -58.72
C GLN A 89 15.35 -21.80 -59.19
N ASP A 90 14.75 -22.94 -58.86
CA ASP A 90 13.41 -23.32 -59.28
C ASP A 90 12.31 -22.55 -58.50
N LEU A 91 12.61 -21.98 -57.36
CA LEU A 91 11.68 -21.17 -56.59
C LEU A 91 11.80 -19.69 -56.94
N LEU A 92 10.76 -19.14 -57.52
CA LEU A 92 10.70 -17.71 -57.84
C LEU A 92 10.92 -16.84 -56.62
N GLY A 93 11.94 -15.95 -56.70
CA GLY A 93 12.22 -15.03 -55.63
C GLY A 93 12.91 -15.67 -54.40
N TYR A 94 13.57 -16.85 -54.58
CA TYR A 94 14.29 -17.51 -53.48
C TYR A 94 15.15 -16.57 -52.66
N SER A 95 16.00 -15.79 -53.32
CA SER A 95 16.88 -14.82 -52.63
C SER A 95 16.11 -13.79 -51.82
N PHE A 96 15.00 -13.29 -52.36
CA PHE A 96 14.14 -12.34 -51.68
C PHE A 96 13.52 -12.98 -50.42
N ILE A 97 12.94 -14.16 -50.51
CA ILE A 97 12.31 -14.88 -49.42
C ILE A 97 13.37 -15.20 -48.33
N PHE A 98 14.53 -15.63 -48.73
CA PHE A 98 15.63 -15.93 -47.84
C PHE A 98 16.07 -14.70 -47.03
N TYR A 99 16.37 -13.58 -47.70
CA TYR A 99 16.77 -12.36 -47.03
C TYR A 99 15.61 -11.75 -46.24
N TYR A 100 14.40 -11.86 -46.66
CA TYR A 100 13.23 -11.44 -45.91
C TYR A 100 13.11 -12.23 -44.58
N ALA A 101 13.15 -13.55 -44.63
CA ALA A 101 13.09 -14.38 -43.44
C ALA A 101 14.29 -14.14 -42.51
N LEU A 102 15.51 -13.95 -43.09
CA LEU A 102 16.70 -13.62 -42.31
C LEU A 102 16.57 -12.25 -41.64
N THR A 103 15.99 -11.27 -42.31
CA THR A 103 15.75 -9.93 -41.75
C THR A 103 14.78 -9.99 -40.58
N ILE A 104 13.66 -10.71 -40.72
CA ILE A 104 12.71 -10.89 -39.63
C ILE A 104 13.35 -11.61 -38.45
N LEU A 105 14.13 -12.64 -38.69
CA LEU A 105 14.87 -13.37 -37.65
C LEU A 105 15.82 -12.44 -36.88
N THR A 106 16.66 -11.71 -37.59
CA THR A 106 17.65 -10.81 -36.99
C THR A 106 17.00 -9.65 -36.24
N LEU A 107 16.00 -9.01 -36.81
CA LEU A 107 15.26 -7.95 -36.14
C LEU A 107 14.48 -8.45 -34.91
N GLY A 108 13.93 -9.67 -34.99
CA GLY A 108 13.27 -10.31 -33.85
C GLY A 108 14.24 -10.51 -32.69
N ILE A 109 15.44 -11.06 -32.95
CA ILE A 109 16.48 -11.26 -31.92
C ILE A 109 16.92 -9.91 -31.34
N ILE A 110 17.20 -8.93 -32.21
CA ILE A 110 17.61 -7.59 -31.78
C ILE A 110 16.53 -6.94 -30.90
N THR A 111 15.27 -7.06 -31.28
CA THR A 111 14.14 -6.51 -30.51
C THR A 111 14.09 -7.10 -29.08
N ILE A 112 14.33 -8.39 -28.94
CA ILE A 112 14.38 -9.05 -27.62
C ILE A 112 15.57 -8.52 -26.79
N ILE A 113 16.76 -8.40 -27.41
CA ILE A 113 17.99 -7.96 -26.71
C ILE A 113 17.88 -6.50 -26.23
N ILE A 114 17.34 -5.61 -27.05
CA ILE A 114 17.27 -4.16 -26.72
C ILE A 114 15.97 -3.75 -26.00
N LYS A 115 15.10 -4.68 -25.71
CA LYS A 115 13.82 -4.44 -25.03
C LYS A 115 13.99 -3.65 -23.72
N ASP A 116 14.95 -4.04 -22.90
CA ASP A 116 15.21 -3.48 -21.57
C ASP A 116 16.27 -2.37 -21.54
N ALA A 117 16.58 -1.78 -22.72
CA ALA A 117 17.58 -0.72 -22.82
C ALA A 117 17.18 0.54 -22.05
N LYS A 118 18.10 1.05 -21.21
CA LYS A 118 17.87 2.23 -20.36
C LYS A 118 17.77 3.56 -21.13
N THR A 119 18.32 3.66 -22.33
CA THR A 119 18.37 4.88 -23.14
C THR A 119 17.11 5.08 -23.99
N TYR A 120 16.56 6.30 -23.98
CA TYR A 120 15.36 6.67 -24.75
C TYR A 120 15.45 6.31 -26.26
N PHE A 121 16.63 6.52 -26.87
CA PHE A 121 16.86 6.20 -28.29
C PHE A 121 16.64 4.71 -28.57
N TRP A 122 17.27 3.84 -27.81
CA TRP A 122 17.15 2.38 -28.00
C TRP A 122 15.73 1.88 -27.70
N ARG A 123 15.06 2.47 -26.73
CA ARG A 123 13.65 2.13 -26.43
C ARG A 123 12.71 2.50 -27.58
N LYS A 124 12.90 3.68 -28.19
CA LYS A 124 12.11 4.10 -29.36
C LYS A 124 12.39 3.21 -30.58
N THR A 125 13.66 2.85 -30.81
CA THR A 125 14.07 1.95 -31.88
C THR A 125 13.48 0.55 -31.68
N SER A 126 13.50 0.02 -30.47
CA SER A 126 12.87 -1.25 -30.14
C SER A 126 11.37 -1.27 -30.46
N LYS A 127 10.63 -0.20 -30.14
CA LYS A 127 9.20 -0.09 -30.48
C LYS A 127 8.93 -0.16 -31.98
N SER A 128 9.75 0.53 -32.79
CA SER A 128 9.58 0.50 -34.25
C SER A 128 9.95 -0.85 -34.85
N MET A 129 11.00 -1.49 -34.33
CA MET A 129 11.39 -2.84 -34.72
C MET A 129 10.33 -3.88 -34.31
N TYR A 130 9.80 -3.74 -33.10
CA TYR A 130 8.70 -4.58 -32.62
C TYR A 130 7.50 -4.55 -33.57
N TRP A 131 7.03 -3.35 -33.93
CA TRP A 131 5.92 -3.20 -34.88
C TRP A 131 6.20 -3.86 -36.24
N PHE A 132 7.43 -3.69 -36.75
CA PHE A 132 7.83 -4.30 -38.01
C PHE A 132 7.84 -5.83 -37.93
N VAL A 133 8.45 -6.39 -36.88
CA VAL A 133 8.53 -7.84 -36.68
C VAL A 133 7.15 -8.44 -36.42
N GLU A 134 6.29 -7.76 -35.66
CA GLU A 134 4.91 -8.17 -35.42
C GLU A 134 4.10 -8.24 -36.72
N THR A 135 4.23 -7.21 -37.56
CA THR A 135 3.43 -7.11 -38.77
C THR A 135 3.91 -8.09 -39.85
N PHE A 136 5.20 -8.10 -40.13
CA PHE A 136 5.77 -8.86 -41.23
C PHE A 136 6.25 -10.28 -40.84
N GLY A 137 6.52 -10.53 -39.57
CA GLY A 137 6.85 -11.85 -39.05
C GLY A 137 5.64 -12.71 -38.68
N ALA A 138 4.42 -12.17 -38.82
CA ALA A 138 3.20 -12.93 -38.62
C ALA A 138 3.16 -14.15 -39.55
N SER A 139 2.79 -15.32 -38.99
CA SER A 139 2.76 -16.58 -39.72
C SER A 139 1.95 -16.51 -40.99
N LYS A 140 0.79 -15.83 -40.99
CA LYS A 140 -0.03 -15.62 -42.20
C LYS A 140 0.73 -14.87 -43.29
N VAL A 141 1.58 -13.92 -42.97
CA VAL A 141 2.33 -13.11 -43.93
C VAL A 141 3.50 -13.89 -44.46
N ILE A 142 4.38 -14.38 -43.58
CA ILE A 142 5.64 -15.02 -43.96
C ILE A 142 5.39 -16.32 -44.75
N PHE A 143 4.45 -17.17 -44.29
CA PHE A 143 4.12 -18.41 -45.01
C PHE A 143 3.30 -18.16 -46.30
N SER A 144 2.51 -17.08 -46.39
CA SER A 144 1.87 -16.71 -47.63
C SER A 144 2.83 -16.34 -48.75
N VAL A 145 3.93 -15.66 -48.39
CA VAL A 145 4.98 -15.32 -49.38
C VAL A 145 5.60 -16.60 -49.95
N VAL A 146 5.93 -17.56 -49.13
CA VAL A 146 6.49 -18.85 -49.55
C VAL A 146 5.45 -19.63 -50.35
N TYR A 147 4.19 -19.69 -49.88
CA TYR A 147 3.11 -20.41 -50.51
C TYR A 147 2.83 -19.91 -51.95
N LEU A 148 2.70 -18.60 -52.12
CA LEU A 148 2.43 -17.97 -53.42
C LEU A 148 3.59 -18.15 -54.40
N SER A 149 4.83 -17.94 -53.89
CA SER A 149 6.02 -18.14 -54.71
C SER A 149 6.14 -19.59 -55.21
N ALA A 150 5.96 -20.57 -54.34
CA ALA A 150 6.00 -21.96 -54.68
C ALA A 150 4.86 -22.37 -55.62
N SER A 151 3.65 -21.89 -55.34
CA SER A 151 2.49 -22.15 -56.20
C SER A 151 2.70 -21.64 -57.64
N TYR A 152 3.29 -20.45 -57.79
CA TYR A 152 3.61 -19.87 -59.08
C TYR A 152 4.71 -20.66 -59.78
N SER A 153 5.78 -20.95 -59.09
CA SER A 153 6.96 -21.65 -59.66
C SER A 153 6.66 -23.02 -60.21
N TYR A 154 5.81 -23.81 -59.56
CA TYR A 154 5.57 -25.20 -59.89
C TYR A 154 4.26 -25.44 -60.65
N PHE A 155 3.30 -24.50 -60.66
CA PHE A 155 1.98 -24.72 -61.23
C PHE A 155 1.52 -23.62 -62.25
N ALA A 156 2.24 -22.49 -62.39
CA ALA A 156 1.87 -21.47 -63.37
C ALA A 156 2.29 -21.84 -64.81
N VAL A 157 1.94 -23.04 -65.24
CA VAL A 157 2.14 -23.55 -66.62
C VAL A 157 0.80 -23.93 -67.25
N PRO A 158 0.63 -23.76 -68.54
CA PRO A 158 -0.67 -23.98 -69.22
C PRO A 158 -1.30 -25.35 -68.94
N GLU A 159 -0.50 -26.37 -68.81
CA GLU A 159 -0.95 -27.74 -68.55
C GLU A 159 -1.47 -27.95 -67.10
N LYS A 160 -1.09 -27.08 -66.18
CA LYS A 160 -1.47 -27.16 -64.75
C LYS A 160 -2.31 -25.99 -64.30
N ILE A 161 -2.98 -25.29 -65.18
CA ILE A 161 -3.73 -24.06 -64.86
C ILE A 161 -4.88 -24.29 -63.87
N ILE A 162 -5.57 -25.44 -63.95
CA ILE A 162 -6.69 -25.79 -63.05
C ILE A 162 -6.14 -26.05 -61.62
N PRO A 163 -5.08 -26.91 -61.42
CA PRO A 163 -4.39 -27.00 -60.16
C PRO A 163 -3.94 -25.67 -59.57
N PHE A 164 -3.35 -24.81 -60.41
CA PHE A 164 -2.90 -23.49 -59.98
C PHE A 164 -4.02 -22.61 -59.44
N ILE A 165 -5.14 -22.50 -60.20
CA ILE A 165 -6.32 -21.74 -59.77
C ILE A 165 -6.88 -22.31 -58.47
N SER A 166 -6.94 -23.63 -58.30
CA SER A 166 -7.45 -24.27 -57.09
C SER A 166 -6.59 -23.96 -55.86
N ILE A 167 -5.27 -23.98 -56.01
CA ILE A 167 -4.32 -23.66 -54.93
C ILE A 167 -4.44 -22.18 -54.53
N ILE A 168 -4.54 -21.27 -55.47
CA ILE A 168 -4.71 -19.83 -55.20
C ILE A 168 -6.09 -19.55 -54.58
N THR A 169 -7.16 -20.18 -55.05
CA THR A 169 -8.50 -20.07 -54.47
C THR A 169 -8.50 -20.53 -52.99
N PHE A 170 -7.85 -21.65 -52.71
CA PHE A 170 -7.70 -22.14 -51.37
C PHE A 170 -6.99 -21.09 -50.45
N TRP A 171 -5.90 -20.50 -50.93
CA TRP A 171 -5.19 -19.45 -50.18
C TRP A 171 -6.07 -18.22 -49.94
N ILE A 172 -6.84 -17.77 -50.93
CA ILE A 172 -7.79 -16.66 -50.78
C ILE A 172 -8.87 -16.99 -49.75
N CYS A 173 -9.46 -18.19 -49.80
CA CYS A 173 -10.48 -18.65 -48.87
C CYS A 173 -9.93 -18.74 -47.42
N LEU A 174 -8.68 -19.14 -47.24
CA LEU A 174 -8.04 -19.26 -45.94
C LEU A 174 -7.65 -17.89 -45.36
N THR A 175 -7.02 -17.03 -46.16
CA THR A 175 -6.39 -15.81 -45.67
C THR A 175 -7.35 -14.62 -45.58
N PHE A 176 -8.23 -14.43 -46.58
CA PHE A 176 -9.11 -13.26 -46.68
C PHE A 176 -10.52 -13.50 -46.15
N PHE A 177 -11.13 -14.65 -46.51
CA PHE A 177 -12.54 -14.87 -46.24
C PHE A 177 -12.81 -15.79 -45.06
N ASP A 178 -11.86 -16.65 -44.66
CA ASP A 178 -12.07 -17.69 -43.66
C ASP A 178 -13.40 -18.42 -43.81
N VAL A 179 -13.66 -18.93 -45.03
CA VAL A 179 -14.95 -19.49 -45.42
C VAL A 179 -15.43 -20.59 -44.49
N ILE A 180 -14.55 -21.49 -44.09
CA ILE A 180 -14.90 -22.60 -43.19
C ILE A 180 -15.24 -22.06 -41.80
N GLY A 181 -14.45 -21.10 -41.28
CA GLY A 181 -14.74 -20.44 -40.04
C GLY A 181 -16.10 -19.77 -40.00
N LEU A 182 -16.47 -19.07 -41.07
CA LEU A 182 -17.81 -18.47 -41.22
C LEU A 182 -18.94 -19.51 -41.23
N ILE A 183 -18.74 -20.64 -41.90
CA ILE A 183 -19.73 -21.73 -41.94
C ILE A 183 -19.88 -22.33 -40.52
N VAL A 184 -18.79 -22.65 -39.84
CA VAL A 184 -18.82 -23.22 -38.49
C VAL A 184 -19.46 -22.23 -37.51
N GLU A 185 -19.14 -20.94 -37.59
CA GLU A 185 -19.76 -19.90 -36.76
C GLU A 185 -21.27 -19.80 -37.01
N ARG A 186 -21.72 -19.85 -38.25
CA ARG A 186 -23.16 -19.83 -38.57
C ARG A 186 -23.90 -21.07 -38.09
N ILE A 187 -23.30 -22.25 -38.28
CA ILE A 187 -23.87 -23.52 -37.77
C ILE A 187 -23.97 -23.48 -36.25
N SER A 188 -22.92 -23.02 -35.58
CA SER A 188 -22.90 -22.87 -34.11
C SER A 188 -23.99 -21.90 -33.64
N LYS A 189 -24.16 -20.75 -34.31
CA LYS A 189 -25.26 -19.81 -34.01
C LYS A 189 -26.62 -20.44 -34.18
N LEU A 190 -26.82 -21.26 -35.20
CA LEU A 190 -28.09 -21.95 -35.46
C LEU A 190 -28.38 -23.00 -34.38
N VAL A 191 -27.38 -23.77 -33.98
CA VAL A 191 -27.49 -24.76 -32.89
C VAL A 191 -27.74 -24.07 -31.52
N ASN A 192 -27.08 -22.94 -31.25
CA ASN A 192 -27.31 -22.16 -30.05
C ASN A 192 -28.67 -21.45 -30.01
N TYR A 193 -29.23 -21.08 -31.18
CA TYR A 193 -30.57 -20.50 -31.30
C TYR A 193 -31.68 -21.54 -30.99
N LEU A 194 -31.41 -22.80 -31.21
CA LEU A 194 -32.34 -23.91 -30.91
C LEU A 194 -32.28 -24.39 -29.44
N GLY A 195 -31.28 -23.94 -28.68
CA GLY A 195 -31.18 -24.22 -27.24
C GLY A 195 -31.64 -22.98 -26.43
N ASN A 196 -32.70 -23.12 -25.63
CA ASN A 196 -33.15 -22.10 -24.67
C ASN A 196 -32.06 -21.86 -23.60
N LYS A 197 -31.10 -20.99 -23.89
CA LYS A 197 -30.10 -20.57 -22.87
C LYS A 197 -30.53 -19.30 -22.15
N ILE A 198 -30.24 -19.27 -20.86
CA ILE A 198 -30.63 -18.24 -19.90
C ILE A 198 -29.69 -17.06 -19.94
N GLY A 199 -30.25 -15.85 -20.03
CA GLY A 199 -29.55 -14.59 -19.95
C GLY A 199 -28.95 -14.12 -21.29
N ASP A 200 -28.57 -12.83 -21.34
CA ASP A 200 -27.86 -12.26 -22.47
C ASP A 200 -26.41 -12.75 -22.49
N GLU A 201 -26.02 -13.48 -23.54
CA GLU A 201 -24.61 -13.88 -23.72
C GLU A 201 -23.75 -12.62 -23.91
N LEU A 202 -22.80 -12.43 -22.98
CA LEU A 202 -21.91 -11.26 -22.99
C LEU A 202 -20.69 -11.47 -23.87
N GLY A 203 -20.11 -12.65 -23.82
CA GLY A 203 -18.87 -12.96 -24.48
C GLY A 203 -18.24 -14.24 -23.99
N GLN A 204 -16.93 -14.35 -24.16
CA GLN A 204 -16.19 -15.56 -23.85
C GLN A 204 -15.02 -15.27 -22.91
N ALA A 205 -14.79 -16.13 -21.92
CA ALA A 205 -13.58 -16.08 -21.11
C ALA A 205 -12.37 -16.47 -21.95
N ILE A 206 -11.38 -15.59 -21.98
CA ILE A 206 -10.16 -15.73 -22.77
C ILE A 206 -8.96 -16.17 -21.95
N GLY A 207 -9.05 -16.10 -20.64
CA GLY A 207 -8.00 -16.51 -19.71
C GLY A 207 -8.41 -16.32 -18.26
N CYS A 208 -7.59 -16.82 -17.37
CA CYS A 208 -7.70 -16.58 -15.92
C CYS A 208 -6.33 -16.17 -15.37
N GLU A 209 -6.32 -15.23 -14.45
CA GLU A 209 -5.13 -14.83 -13.71
C GLU A 209 -4.93 -15.74 -12.48
N ASN A 210 -6.04 -16.22 -11.93
CA ASN A 210 -6.10 -17.26 -10.91
C ASN A 210 -7.44 -18.00 -11.01
N PRO A 211 -7.70 -19.04 -10.20
CA PRO A 211 -8.96 -19.79 -10.24
C PRO A 211 -10.22 -18.95 -9.99
N LEU A 212 -10.09 -17.74 -9.44
CA LEU A 212 -11.22 -16.86 -9.11
C LEU A 212 -11.33 -15.65 -10.03
N LEU A 213 -10.25 -15.24 -10.73
CA LEU A 213 -10.22 -14.03 -11.54
C LEU A 213 -10.07 -14.36 -13.02
N TYR A 214 -11.12 -14.13 -13.77
CA TYR A 214 -11.21 -14.42 -15.21
C TYR A 214 -11.24 -13.15 -16.05
N LYS A 215 -10.56 -13.21 -17.20
CA LYS A 215 -10.66 -12.18 -18.26
C LYS A 215 -11.64 -12.63 -19.31
N VAL A 216 -12.59 -11.75 -19.64
CA VAL A 216 -13.66 -12.02 -20.58
C VAL A 216 -13.63 -10.98 -21.70
N GLU A 217 -13.64 -11.43 -22.94
CA GLU A 217 -13.82 -10.56 -24.11
C GLU A 217 -15.30 -10.43 -24.43
N ILE A 218 -15.81 -9.18 -24.48
CA ILE A 218 -17.20 -8.90 -24.85
C ILE A 218 -17.37 -8.96 -26.35
N ASP A 219 -18.38 -9.67 -26.79
CA ASP A 219 -18.83 -9.66 -28.17
C ASP A 219 -19.98 -8.68 -28.37
N TYR A 220 -19.69 -7.47 -28.83
CA TYR A 220 -20.69 -6.43 -29.06
C TYR A 220 -21.72 -6.81 -30.17
N THR A 221 -21.40 -7.77 -30.99
CA THR A 221 -22.34 -8.20 -32.06
C THR A 221 -23.45 -9.08 -31.49
N LYS A 222 -23.20 -9.74 -30.38
CA LYS A 222 -24.15 -10.63 -29.71
C LYS A 222 -24.88 -9.95 -28.56
N HIS A 223 -24.21 -9.03 -27.89
CA HIS A 223 -24.76 -8.31 -26.77
C HIS A 223 -25.48 -7.06 -27.27
N GLY A 224 -26.79 -7.12 -27.36
CA GLY A 224 -27.60 -5.94 -27.64
C GLY A 224 -27.34 -4.85 -26.58
N SER A 225 -27.58 -3.64 -26.88
CA SER A 225 -27.43 -2.35 -26.21
C SER A 225 -27.31 -2.20 -24.65
N LYS A 226 -27.28 -3.26 -23.84
CA LYS A 226 -27.14 -3.13 -22.38
C LYS A 226 -25.67 -2.96 -21.99
N PRO A 227 -25.27 -1.82 -21.44
CA PRO A 227 -23.91 -1.63 -20.96
C PRO A 227 -23.67 -2.50 -19.73
N VAL A 228 -22.62 -3.32 -19.76
CA VAL A 228 -22.13 -4.04 -18.58
C VAL A 228 -21.36 -3.07 -17.71
N LYS A 229 -21.69 -3.03 -16.43
CA LYS A 229 -21.11 -2.11 -15.46
C LYS A 229 -20.38 -2.88 -14.37
N TYR A 230 -19.55 -2.17 -13.65
CA TYR A 230 -18.97 -2.62 -12.39
C TYR A 230 -20.10 -3.07 -11.43
N GLY A 231 -19.88 -4.20 -10.75
CA GLY A 231 -20.85 -4.75 -9.81
C GLY A 231 -21.93 -5.64 -10.44
N ASP A 232 -22.04 -5.68 -11.77
CA ASP A 232 -22.96 -6.59 -12.45
C ASP A 232 -22.58 -8.04 -12.19
N LEU A 233 -23.57 -8.89 -11.96
CA LEU A 233 -23.37 -10.31 -11.79
C LEU A 233 -23.38 -11.04 -13.14
N VAL A 234 -22.54 -12.04 -13.23
CA VAL A 234 -22.39 -12.88 -14.40
C VAL A 234 -22.28 -14.35 -14.04
N ALA A 235 -22.66 -15.23 -14.96
CA ALA A 235 -22.40 -16.65 -14.87
C ALA A 235 -21.39 -17.06 -15.93
N LEU A 236 -20.25 -17.60 -15.50
CA LEU A 236 -19.26 -18.22 -16.34
C LEU A 236 -19.58 -19.69 -16.51
N GLU A 237 -19.90 -20.14 -17.73
CA GLU A 237 -20.16 -21.55 -18.01
C GLU A 237 -18.88 -22.39 -17.84
N THR A 238 -18.83 -23.18 -16.79
CA THR A 238 -17.68 -24.04 -16.46
C THR A 238 -17.89 -25.50 -16.83
N SER A 239 -19.14 -25.91 -17.03
CA SER A 239 -19.52 -27.21 -17.55
C SER A 239 -20.90 -27.11 -18.22
N ILE A 240 -21.37 -28.17 -18.86
CA ILE A 240 -22.65 -28.16 -19.58
C ILE A 240 -23.77 -27.72 -18.62
N ASN A 241 -24.41 -26.60 -18.94
CA ASN A 241 -25.50 -26.00 -18.17
C ASN A 241 -25.16 -25.62 -16.71
N VAL A 242 -23.87 -25.56 -16.36
CA VAL A 242 -23.42 -25.12 -15.03
C VAL A 242 -22.59 -23.88 -15.16
N GLY A 243 -23.05 -22.78 -14.58
CA GLY A 243 -22.35 -21.52 -14.49
C GLY A 243 -21.75 -21.26 -13.12
N SER A 244 -20.54 -20.80 -13.05
CA SER A 244 -19.93 -20.23 -11.84
C SER A 244 -20.32 -18.76 -11.74
N ILE A 245 -20.85 -18.34 -10.60
CA ILE A 245 -21.32 -16.97 -10.40
C ILE A 245 -20.12 -16.08 -10.10
N GLY A 246 -20.02 -14.96 -10.80
CA GLY A 246 -19.01 -13.95 -10.59
C GLY A 246 -19.57 -12.55 -10.65
N MET A 247 -18.77 -11.58 -10.21
CA MET A 247 -19.07 -10.16 -10.27
C MET A 247 -18.05 -9.47 -11.18
N VAL A 248 -18.52 -8.54 -12.01
CA VAL A 248 -17.66 -7.68 -12.82
C VAL A 248 -16.94 -6.70 -11.91
N VAL A 249 -15.61 -6.79 -11.85
CA VAL A 249 -14.76 -5.99 -10.95
C VAL A 249 -13.95 -4.95 -11.67
N ASP A 250 -13.75 -5.11 -13.00
CA ASP A 250 -13.03 -4.13 -13.82
C ASP A 250 -13.48 -4.21 -15.27
N THR A 251 -13.37 -3.08 -15.98
CA THR A 251 -13.70 -2.97 -17.40
C THR A 251 -12.59 -2.23 -18.12
N LYS A 252 -11.94 -2.90 -19.07
CA LYS A 252 -10.84 -2.33 -19.86
C LYS A 252 -11.22 -2.19 -21.33
N TYR A 253 -10.85 -1.06 -21.91
CA TYR A 253 -11.01 -0.79 -23.34
C TYR A 253 -9.65 -0.92 -24.01
N LEU A 254 -9.53 -1.89 -24.93
CA LEU A 254 -8.30 -2.07 -25.68
C LEU A 254 -8.62 -1.97 -27.18
N LEU A 255 -8.24 -0.87 -27.81
CA LEU A 255 -8.55 -0.62 -29.22
C LEU A 255 -10.06 -0.80 -29.50
N ASN A 256 -10.41 -1.80 -30.30
CA ASN A 256 -11.79 -2.12 -30.67
C ASN A 256 -12.43 -3.21 -29.79
N LYS A 257 -11.77 -3.60 -28.70
CA LYS A 257 -12.22 -4.67 -27.82
C LYS A 257 -12.45 -4.14 -26.42
N ARG A 258 -13.45 -4.67 -25.77
CA ARG A 258 -13.75 -4.44 -24.37
C ARG A 258 -13.56 -5.73 -23.60
N TRP A 259 -12.76 -5.67 -22.55
CA TRP A 259 -12.50 -6.78 -21.66
C TRP A 259 -13.11 -6.50 -20.29
N LEU A 260 -13.66 -7.55 -19.70
CA LEU A 260 -14.10 -7.54 -18.32
C LEU A 260 -13.17 -8.40 -17.50
N SER A 261 -12.88 -7.97 -16.28
CA SER A 261 -12.35 -8.82 -15.23
C SER A 261 -13.52 -9.27 -14.35
N ILE A 262 -13.68 -10.57 -14.21
CA ILE A 262 -14.76 -11.19 -13.43
C ILE A 262 -14.13 -11.92 -12.26
N TYR A 263 -14.58 -11.61 -11.05
CA TYR A 263 -14.19 -12.32 -9.84
C TYR A 263 -15.29 -13.29 -9.43
N LEU A 264 -14.98 -14.59 -9.31
CA LEU A 264 -15.96 -15.60 -8.93
C LEU A 264 -16.30 -15.51 -7.43
N LEU A 265 -17.58 -15.58 -7.12
CA LEU A 265 -18.07 -15.51 -5.75
C LEU A 265 -17.89 -16.85 -5.05
N GLN A 266 -17.41 -16.82 -3.81
CA GLN A 266 -17.24 -17.98 -2.95
C GLN A 266 -18.21 -17.91 -1.77
N ASP A 267 -18.65 -19.06 -1.29
CA ASP A 267 -19.42 -19.17 -0.04
C ASP A 267 -18.50 -19.16 1.19
N GLU A 268 -19.09 -19.32 2.38
CA GLU A 268 -18.36 -19.33 3.66
C GLU A 268 -17.31 -20.45 3.76
N ASN A 269 -17.50 -21.54 3.02
CA ASN A 269 -16.57 -22.67 2.96
C ASN A 269 -15.48 -22.51 1.88
N SER A 270 -15.43 -21.36 1.22
CA SER A 270 -14.54 -21.05 0.08
C SER A 270 -14.87 -21.83 -1.19
N ASP A 271 -16.06 -22.41 -1.29
CA ASP A 271 -16.54 -23.06 -2.51
C ASP A 271 -17.14 -22.02 -3.48
N ILE A 272 -16.86 -22.19 -4.77
CA ILE A 272 -17.38 -21.28 -5.79
C ILE A 272 -18.90 -21.46 -5.91
N LEU A 273 -19.66 -20.37 -5.87
CA LEU A 273 -21.10 -20.39 -6.07
C LEU A 273 -21.44 -20.81 -7.49
N LYS A 274 -22.25 -21.84 -7.65
CA LYS A 274 -22.63 -22.42 -8.93
C LYS A 274 -24.15 -22.38 -9.14
N ILE A 275 -24.53 -22.15 -10.39
CA ILE A 275 -25.92 -22.06 -10.82
C ILE A 275 -26.16 -22.99 -12.01
N ASN A 276 -27.32 -23.64 -12.04
CA ASN A 276 -27.80 -24.30 -13.24
C ASN A 276 -28.34 -23.22 -14.20
N LEU A 277 -27.77 -23.17 -15.40
CA LEU A 277 -28.11 -22.15 -16.40
C LEU A 277 -29.51 -22.32 -16.99
N GLU A 278 -30.13 -23.49 -16.89
CA GLU A 278 -31.51 -23.73 -17.36
C GLU A 278 -32.55 -23.36 -16.31
N ASP A 279 -32.40 -23.87 -15.08
CA ASP A 279 -33.41 -23.76 -14.00
C ASP A 279 -33.18 -22.56 -13.09
N LYS A 280 -32.04 -21.87 -13.20
CA LYS A 280 -31.60 -20.78 -12.32
C LYS A 280 -31.52 -21.15 -10.85
N LYS A 281 -31.23 -22.43 -10.53
CA LYS A 281 -31.10 -22.95 -9.18
C LYS A 281 -29.67 -23.24 -8.79
N MET A 282 -29.36 -23.16 -7.51
CA MET A 282 -28.06 -23.48 -6.95
C MET A 282 -27.72 -24.97 -7.18
N ILE A 283 -26.46 -25.22 -7.56
CA ILE A 283 -25.90 -26.58 -7.69
C ILE A 283 -24.86 -26.77 -6.60
N THR A 284 -24.99 -27.82 -5.81
CA THR A 284 -24.04 -28.19 -4.75
C THR A 284 -22.98 -29.19 -5.19
N GLU A 285 -23.24 -29.98 -6.24
CA GLU A 285 -22.29 -30.95 -6.75
C GLU A 285 -22.09 -30.80 -8.27
N PRO A 286 -20.86 -30.62 -8.78
CA PRO A 286 -20.58 -30.60 -10.20
C PRO A 286 -20.59 -32.00 -10.78
N LYS A 287 -21.51 -32.32 -11.70
CA LYS A 287 -21.59 -33.63 -12.35
C LYS A 287 -20.66 -33.85 -13.54
N SER A 288 -19.89 -32.87 -13.99
CA SER A 288 -18.96 -33.04 -15.11
C SER A 288 -17.68 -32.22 -14.98
N ILE A 289 -16.58 -32.80 -15.45
CA ILE A 289 -15.21 -32.25 -15.36
C ILE A 289 -14.83 -31.41 -16.58
N PHE A 290 -15.65 -31.36 -17.63
CA PHE A 290 -15.30 -30.70 -18.90
C PHE A 290 -16.09 -29.39 -19.08
N ALA A 291 -15.36 -28.27 -19.11
CA ALA A 291 -15.87 -26.98 -19.52
C ALA A 291 -16.24 -27.01 -21.02
N LYS A 292 -17.43 -26.56 -21.39
CA LYS A 292 -17.88 -26.66 -22.78
C LYS A 292 -17.54 -25.42 -23.60
N GLU A 293 -17.53 -24.25 -23.20
CA GLU A 293 -17.23 -23.12 -24.10
C GLU A 293 -16.73 -21.83 -23.39
N ASN A 294 -16.60 -21.80 -22.07
CA ASN A 294 -16.21 -20.61 -21.31
C ASN A 294 -17.09 -19.38 -21.63
N LEU A 295 -18.36 -19.60 -21.98
CA LEU A 295 -19.29 -18.52 -22.26
C LEU A 295 -19.70 -17.81 -20.97
N VAL A 296 -19.96 -16.52 -21.10
CA VAL A 296 -20.33 -15.67 -19.98
C VAL A 296 -21.69 -15.04 -20.26
N TYR A 297 -22.59 -15.20 -19.29
CA TYR A 297 -23.95 -14.69 -19.35
C TYR A 297 -24.17 -13.61 -18.29
N LEU A 298 -24.91 -12.56 -18.65
CA LEU A 298 -25.34 -11.56 -17.66
C LEU A 298 -26.43 -12.16 -16.76
N LEU A 299 -26.27 -12.03 -15.44
CA LEU A 299 -27.25 -12.47 -14.45
C LEU A 299 -27.94 -11.26 -13.83
N ASP A 300 -29.27 -11.31 -13.83
CA ASP A 300 -30.06 -10.38 -13.04
C ASP A 300 -30.55 -11.08 -11.78
N VAL A 301 -30.14 -10.56 -10.61
CA VAL A 301 -30.51 -11.08 -9.28
C VAL A 301 -32.04 -11.19 -9.13
N LEU A 302 -32.78 -10.25 -9.72
CA LEU A 302 -34.24 -10.23 -9.67
C LEU A 302 -34.88 -11.42 -10.40
N THR A 303 -34.16 -11.98 -11.38
CA THR A 303 -34.66 -13.12 -12.18
C THR A 303 -34.31 -14.48 -11.59
N LEU A 304 -33.49 -14.52 -10.53
CA LEU A 304 -33.18 -15.77 -9.84
C LEU A 304 -34.42 -16.31 -9.12
N THR A 305 -34.64 -17.59 -9.25
CA THR A 305 -35.81 -18.28 -8.64
C THR A 305 -35.50 -18.91 -7.28
N ASP A 306 -34.21 -18.97 -6.93
CA ASP A 306 -33.72 -19.62 -5.69
C ASP A 306 -33.37 -18.57 -4.64
N ASP A 307 -34.19 -18.45 -3.60
CA ASP A 307 -34.01 -17.49 -2.51
C ASP A 307 -32.76 -17.80 -1.64
N ALA A 308 -32.36 -19.08 -1.54
CA ALA A 308 -31.14 -19.47 -0.83
C ALA A 308 -29.89 -18.96 -1.58
N LEU A 309 -29.89 -19.03 -2.90
CA LEU A 309 -28.82 -18.51 -3.74
C LEU A 309 -28.74 -16.98 -3.67
N LYS A 310 -29.90 -16.29 -3.70
CA LYS A 310 -29.95 -14.83 -3.52
C LYS A 310 -29.33 -14.42 -2.20
N SER A 311 -29.73 -15.05 -1.11
CA SER A 311 -29.19 -14.76 0.23
C SER A 311 -27.67 -14.97 0.29
N LYS A 312 -27.14 -16.03 -0.33
CA LYS A 312 -25.69 -16.28 -0.40
C LYS A 312 -24.94 -15.24 -1.22
N ILE A 313 -25.52 -14.76 -2.31
CA ILE A 313 -24.92 -13.69 -3.12
C ILE A 313 -24.91 -12.37 -2.32
N GLU A 314 -26.04 -12.01 -1.72
CA GLU A 314 -26.17 -10.75 -0.94
C GLU A 314 -25.30 -10.74 0.32
N SER A 315 -25.09 -11.89 0.96
CA SER A 315 -24.19 -12.00 2.11
C SER A 315 -22.70 -12.12 1.74
N ASN A 316 -22.39 -12.41 0.48
CA ASN A 316 -21.00 -12.49 0.01
C ASN A 316 -20.27 -11.17 0.23
N SER A 317 -19.08 -11.22 0.84
CA SER A 317 -18.31 -10.02 1.20
C SER A 317 -17.95 -9.14 0.01
N LEU A 318 -17.60 -9.75 -1.15
CA LEU A 318 -17.27 -9.00 -2.35
C LEU A 318 -18.49 -8.27 -2.91
N TYR A 319 -19.64 -8.92 -2.96
CA TYR A 319 -20.86 -8.31 -3.49
C TYR A 319 -21.46 -7.29 -2.53
N LYS A 320 -21.45 -7.59 -1.23
CA LYS A 320 -21.95 -6.71 -0.15
C LYS A 320 -21.14 -5.41 -0.08
N ASP A 321 -19.82 -5.54 -0.03
CA ASP A 321 -18.90 -4.40 0.14
C ASP A 321 -18.37 -3.88 -1.21
N ARG A 322 -19.05 -4.16 -2.33
CA ARG A 322 -18.59 -3.81 -3.68
C ARG A 322 -18.29 -2.33 -3.87
N GLU A 323 -19.00 -1.43 -3.21
CA GLU A 323 -18.74 0.01 -3.31
C GLU A 323 -17.39 0.42 -2.71
N GLN A 324 -16.87 -0.37 -1.78
CA GLN A 324 -15.58 -0.16 -1.13
C GLN A 324 -14.43 -0.94 -1.79
N PHE A 325 -14.73 -1.80 -2.76
CA PHE A 325 -13.71 -2.58 -3.47
C PHE A 325 -12.80 -1.67 -4.28
N ILE A 326 -11.47 -1.87 -4.15
CA ILE A 326 -10.44 -1.05 -4.81
C ILE A 326 -9.53 -1.86 -5.73
N GLY A 327 -9.30 -3.13 -5.45
CA GLY A 327 -8.35 -3.93 -6.19
C GLY A 327 -7.96 -5.22 -5.49
N TYR A 328 -6.73 -5.69 -5.73
CA TYR A 328 -6.27 -7.00 -5.29
C TYR A 328 -4.88 -6.96 -4.66
N VAL A 329 -4.60 -7.97 -3.86
CA VAL A 329 -3.25 -8.29 -3.40
C VAL A 329 -2.44 -8.80 -4.59
N SER A 330 -1.28 -8.19 -4.85
CA SER A 330 -0.40 -8.57 -5.96
C SER A 330 0.82 -9.37 -5.51
N SER A 331 1.58 -9.88 -6.47
CA SER A 331 2.80 -10.65 -6.24
C SER A 331 3.87 -9.82 -5.51
N GLY A 332 4.77 -10.49 -4.78
CA GLY A 332 5.80 -9.84 -3.96
C GLY A 332 5.32 -9.45 -2.55
N SER A 333 4.08 -9.77 -2.20
CA SER A 333 3.56 -9.63 -0.83
C SER A 333 4.24 -10.59 0.14
N ASN A 334 4.37 -10.18 1.39
CA ASN A 334 4.93 -10.99 2.48
C ASN A 334 4.02 -10.96 3.73
N ILE A 335 4.47 -11.54 4.84
CA ILE A 335 3.67 -11.63 6.07
C ILE A 335 3.32 -10.26 6.64
N ASN A 336 4.20 -9.28 6.52
CA ASN A 336 4.06 -7.95 7.15
C ASN A 336 3.50 -6.90 6.19
N THR A 337 3.83 -7.01 4.91
CA THR A 337 3.47 -6.03 3.88
C THR A 337 2.81 -6.73 2.70
N ILE A 338 1.82 -6.10 2.12
CA ILE A 338 1.22 -6.53 0.86
C ILE A 338 1.50 -5.49 -0.22
N ASN A 339 1.81 -5.99 -1.40
CA ASN A 339 1.74 -5.21 -2.62
C ASN A 339 0.29 -5.26 -3.10
N LEU A 340 -0.24 -4.13 -3.49
CA LEU A 340 -1.62 -4.03 -3.98
C LEU A 340 -1.64 -3.47 -5.39
N SER A 341 -2.58 -3.96 -6.18
CA SER A 341 -2.93 -3.43 -7.49
C SER A 341 -4.31 -2.79 -7.41
N ILE A 342 -4.36 -1.48 -7.64
CA ILE A 342 -5.59 -0.72 -7.62
C ILE A 342 -6.18 -0.77 -9.03
N VAL A 343 -7.37 -1.34 -9.15
CA VAL A 343 -8.08 -1.48 -10.42
C VAL A 343 -9.27 -0.53 -10.55
N ARG A 344 -9.70 0.05 -9.44
CA ARG A 344 -10.82 0.98 -9.39
C ARG A 344 -10.47 2.19 -8.56
N GLU A 345 -10.63 3.38 -9.14
CA GLU A 345 -10.71 4.61 -8.37
C GLU A 345 -12.14 4.77 -7.84
N VAL A 346 -12.27 5.00 -6.53
CA VAL A 346 -13.56 5.33 -5.95
C VAL A 346 -13.88 6.76 -6.35
N ASN A 347 -14.93 6.94 -7.13
CA ASN A 347 -15.25 8.19 -7.85
C ASN A 347 -15.69 9.38 -6.97
N SER A 348 -15.65 9.29 -5.64
CA SER A 348 -15.92 10.43 -4.79
C SER A 348 -14.61 11.12 -4.38
N LEU A 349 -14.59 12.44 -4.39
CA LEU A 349 -13.46 13.27 -3.96
C LEU A 349 -13.01 12.93 -2.52
N ASP A 350 -13.94 12.42 -1.71
CA ASP A 350 -13.74 12.09 -0.30
C ASP A 350 -13.19 10.65 -0.07
N GLN A 351 -13.00 9.87 -1.12
CA GLN A 351 -12.62 8.45 -1.03
C GLN A 351 -11.36 8.12 -1.85
N LYS A 352 -10.45 9.06 -2.00
CA LYS A 352 -9.15 8.79 -2.63
C LYS A 352 -8.27 8.01 -1.67
N ILE A 353 -7.69 6.92 -2.18
CA ILE A 353 -6.71 6.15 -1.42
C ILE A 353 -5.46 7.00 -1.26
N SER A 354 -5.19 7.41 -0.03
CA SER A 354 -4.03 8.20 0.37
C SER A 354 -3.09 7.37 1.24
N GLU A 355 -1.93 7.93 1.50
CA GLU A 355 -1.03 7.40 2.53
C GLU A 355 -1.74 7.43 3.90
N GLY A 356 -1.60 6.35 4.66
CA GLY A 356 -2.34 6.15 5.91
C GLY A 356 -3.72 5.51 5.76
N ALA A 357 -4.29 5.45 4.55
CA ALA A 357 -5.60 4.85 4.28
C ALA A 357 -5.68 3.40 4.78
N ILE A 358 -6.83 3.03 5.31
CA ILE A 358 -7.06 1.70 5.87
C ILE A 358 -7.77 0.82 4.85
N LEU A 359 -7.17 -0.32 4.57
CA LEU A 359 -7.71 -1.36 3.71
C LEU A 359 -8.08 -2.59 4.53
N LYS A 360 -9.08 -3.32 4.07
CA LYS A 360 -9.48 -4.60 4.66
C LYS A 360 -9.48 -5.72 3.62
N THR A 361 -9.12 -6.91 4.05
CA THR A 361 -9.26 -8.14 3.26
C THR A 361 -9.58 -9.32 4.18
N LEU A 362 -10.13 -10.37 3.62
CA LEU A 362 -10.43 -11.59 4.36
C LEU A 362 -9.27 -12.58 4.27
N ILE A 363 -8.83 -13.08 5.42
CA ILE A 363 -7.85 -14.16 5.52
C ILE A 363 -8.50 -15.27 6.36
N TYR A 364 -8.78 -16.42 5.76
CA TYR A 364 -9.49 -17.54 6.41
C TYR A 364 -10.80 -17.08 7.08
N GLY A 365 -11.61 -16.28 6.38
CA GLY A 365 -12.89 -15.77 6.90
C GLY A 365 -12.75 -14.66 7.95
N GLN A 366 -11.54 -14.22 8.30
CA GLN A 366 -11.30 -13.15 9.28
C GLN A 366 -10.90 -11.86 8.59
N GLU A 367 -11.58 -10.76 8.91
CA GLU A 367 -11.24 -9.44 8.44
C GLU A 367 -9.88 -9.00 9.03
N THR A 368 -8.95 -8.70 8.16
CA THR A 368 -7.60 -8.22 8.50
C THR A 368 -7.37 -6.86 7.88
N LEU A 369 -6.93 -5.90 8.69
CA LEU A 369 -6.67 -4.53 8.30
C LEU A 369 -5.22 -4.36 7.84
N TYR A 370 -5.05 -3.51 6.84
CA TYR A 370 -3.79 -3.06 6.29
C TYR A 370 -3.79 -1.55 6.18
N GLN A 371 -2.64 -0.92 6.33
CA GLN A 371 -2.48 0.52 6.17
C GLN A 371 -1.57 0.81 4.99
N VAL A 372 -2.01 1.67 4.09
CA VAL A 372 -1.22 2.12 2.93
C VAL A 372 -0.06 2.97 3.42
N ILE A 373 1.16 2.62 3.01
CA ILE A 373 2.39 3.31 3.41
C ILE A 373 3.17 3.86 2.22
N ASN A 374 2.93 3.34 1.01
CA ASN A 374 3.60 3.84 -0.18
C ASN A 374 2.78 3.51 -1.43
N GLY A 375 2.98 4.27 -2.51
CA GLY A 375 2.36 4.05 -3.81
C GLY A 375 3.29 4.39 -4.96
N ASN A 376 3.35 3.50 -5.96
CA ASN A 376 4.15 3.67 -7.16
C ASN A 376 3.30 3.52 -8.41
N ALA A 377 3.48 4.41 -9.38
CA ALA A 377 2.99 4.20 -10.73
C ALA A 377 4.04 3.43 -11.53
N LYS A 378 3.69 2.25 -12.04
CA LYS A 378 4.55 1.52 -12.99
C LYS A 378 4.10 1.78 -14.42
N GLU A 379 5.05 2.12 -15.30
CA GLU A 379 4.83 2.03 -16.75
C GLU A 379 4.61 0.57 -17.12
N GLU A 380 3.62 0.33 -17.97
CA GLU A 380 3.37 -0.98 -18.54
C GLU A 380 4.51 -1.50 -19.39
N HIS A 381 4.76 -2.79 -19.28
CA HIS A 381 5.55 -3.51 -20.28
C HIS A 381 4.71 -3.70 -21.54
N LEU A 382 5.15 -3.10 -22.65
CA LEU A 382 4.50 -3.20 -23.97
C LEU A 382 4.23 -4.65 -24.42
N GLU A 383 4.97 -5.60 -23.85
CA GLU A 383 4.82 -7.02 -24.17
C GLU A 383 3.55 -7.66 -23.64
N ASN A 384 2.98 -7.13 -22.58
CA ASN A 384 1.77 -7.67 -21.97
C ASN A 384 0.49 -7.05 -22.55
N PHE A 385 0.60 -6.04 -23.44
CA PHE A 385 -0.51 -5.28 -24.00
C PHE A 385 -1.48 -4.70 -22.94
N ASP A 386 -1.03 -4.63 -21.73
CA ASP A 386 -1.71 -3.95 -20.64
C ASP A 386 -1.41 -2.46 -20.78
N ARG A 387 -2.32 -1.66 -21.29
CA ARG A 387 -2.13 -0.23 -21.58
C ARG A 387 -2.67 0.68 -20.49
N HIS A 388 -2.81 0.17 -19.30
CA HIS A 388 -3.26 0.97 -18.15
C HIS A 388 -2.13 1.10 -17.16
N GLY A 389 -1.82 2.33 -16.76
CA GLY A 389 -0.91 2.57 -15.66
C GLY A 389 -1.49 1.92 -14.40
N PHE A 390 -0.83 0.89 -13.88
CA PHE A 390 -1.23 0.31 -12.61
C PHE A 390 -0.72 1.20 -11.48
N ILE A 391 -1.61 1.63 -10.62
CA ILE A 391 -1.21 2.14 -9.33
C ILE A 391 -0.89 0.93 -8.46
N ILE A 392 0.39 0.71 -8.19
CA ILE A 392 0.85 -0.30 -7.25
C ILE A 392 1.09 0.40 -5.93
N GLY A 393 0.42 -0.04 -4.89
CA GLY A 393 0.66 0.43 -3.53
C GLY A 393 1.35 -0.63 -2.68
N ILE A 394 1.91 -0.18 -1.57
CA ILE A 394 2.40 -1.04 -0.49
C ILE A 394 1.57 -0.72 0.74
N ALA A 395 1.02 -1.76 1.37
CA ALA A 395 0.29 -1.60 2.61
C ALA A 395 0.83 -2.55 3.69
N ARG A 396 0.97 -2.03 4.90
CA ARG A 396 1.46 -2.77 6.06
C ARG A 396 0.31 -3.36 6.85
N LYS A 397 0.49 -4.59 7.32
CA LYS A 397 -0.51 -5.29 8.11
C LYS A 397 -0.67 -4.63 9.47
N LEU A 398 -1.89 -4.26 9.81
CA LEU A 398 -2.28 -3.86 11.17
C LEU A 398 -2.78 -5.04 12.00
N GLY A 399 -3.38 -6.02 11.35
CA GLY A 399 -3.98 -7.19 12.00
C GLY A 399 -5.51 -7.09 12.09
N LYS A 400 -6.10 -7.85 13.03
CA LYS A 400 -7.54 -7.87 13.27
C LYS A 400 -7.92 -6.83 14.32
N TYR A 401 -8.82 -5.92 13.99
CA TYR A 401 -9.38 -4.99 14.96
C TYR A 401 -10.52 -5.62 15.73
N LYS A 402 -10.40 -5.65 17.06
CA LYS A 402 -11.45 -6.11 17.97
C LYS A 402 -12.27 -4.92 18.46
N LYS A 403 -13.51 -4.80 18.00
CA LYS A 403 -14.40 -3.66 18.37
C LYS A 403 -14.66 -3.57 19.87
N ASP A 404 -14.79 -4.70 20.56
CA ASP A 404 -15.10 -4.75 22.00
C ASP A 404 -13.96 -4.21 22.87
N THR A 405 -12.75 -4.64 22.59
CA THR A 405 -11.55 -4.24 23.34
C THR A 405 -10.77 -3.11 22.69
N LYS A 406 -11.13 -2.71 21.46
CA LYS A 406 -10.42 -1.72 20.64
C LYS A 406 -8.92 -2.05 20.45
N ASP A 407 -8.60 -3.35 20.38
CA ASP A 407 -7.24 -3.85 20.20
C ASP A 407 -6.98 -4.25 18.75
N LEU A 408 -5.72 -4.07 18.32
CA LEU A 408 -5.18 -4.62 17.07
C LEU A 408 -4.43 -5.93 17.38
N ASP A 409 -5.05 -7.05 17.07
CA ASP A 409 -4.41 -8.38 17.21
C ASP A 409 -3.56 -8.71 15.99
N VAL A 410 -2.34 -9.14 16.23
CA VAL A 410 -1.42 -9.55 15.15
C VAL A 410 -1.93 -10.81 14.47
N SER A 411 -2.22 -10.73 13.18
CA SER A 411 -2.50 -11.89 12.34
C SER A 411 -1.18 -12.49 11.82
N LYS A 412 -0.99 -13.79 12.00
CA LYS A 412 0.20 -14.52 11.55
C LYS A 412 0.11 -14.97 10.08
N TRP A 413 -1.07 -14.81 9.47
CA TRP A 413 -1.36 -15.29 8.13
C TRP A 413 -1.22 -14.19 7.09
N MET A 414 -0.99 -14.59 5.85
CA MET A 414 -0.90 -13.72 4.69
C MET A 414 -2.13 -13.98 3.79
N PRO A 415 -2.70 -12.96 3.15
CA PRO A 415 -3.74 -13.16 2.15
C PRO A 415 -3.15 -13.85 0.91
N SER A 416 -3.97 -14.59 0.21
CA SER A 416 -3.60 -15.15 -1.08
C SER A 416 -3.42 -14.05 -2.13
N ILE A 417 -2.57 -14.28 -3.13
CA ILE A 417 -2.48 -13.40 -4.29
C ILE A 417 -3.87 -13.29 -4.94
N PHE A 418 -4.21 -12.09 -5.39
CA PHE A 418 -5.53 -11.71 -5.91
C PHE A 418 -6.67 -11.72 -4.90
N SER A 419 -6.41 -11.85 -3.59
CA SER A 419 -7.45 -11.59 -2.58
C SER A 419 -7.99 -10.16 -2.76
N PRO A 420 -9.32 -9.97 -2.73
CA PRO A 420 -9.92 -8.66 -2.92
C PRO A 420 -9.60 -7.73 -1.74
N LEU A 421 -9.35 -6.48 -2.06
CA LEU A 421 -9.08 -5.40 -1.12
C LEU A 421 -10.22 -4.39 -1.13
N PHE A 422 -10.62 -3.99 0.06
CA PHE A 422 -11.68 -3.02 0.27
C PHE A 422 -11.16 -1.84 1.08
N TYR A 423 -11.66 -0.66 0.77
CA TYR A 423 -11.39 0.54 1.54
C TYR A 423 -12.24 0.59 2.80
N ALA A 424 -11.62 0.76 3.95
CA ALA A 424 -12.31 0.80 5.23
C ALA A 424 -12.67 2.24 5.63
N PHE A 425 -13.56 2.86 4.89
CA PHE A 425 -14.02 4.24 5.11
C PHE A 425 -15.34 4.28 5.89
N SER A 426 -15.44 5.17 6.87
CA SER A 426 -16.62 5.27 7.76
C SER A 426 -17.59 6.42 7.42
N GLY A 427 -17.23 7.34 6.53
CA GLY A 427 -18.11 8.40 6.01
C GLY A 427 -18.88 9.16 7.10
N SER A 428 -20.18 9.34 6.91
CA SER A 428 -21.07 10.08 7.82
C SER A 428 -21.16 9.49 9.25
N VAL A 429 -20.84 8.22 9.41
CA VAL A 429 -20.75 7.57 10.73
C VAL A 429 -19.59 8.15 11.52
N LEU A 430 -18.47 8.44 10.85
CA LEU A 430 -17.31 9.08 11.47
C LEU A 430 -17.66 10.46 12.01
N ASP A 431 -18.31 11.30 11.22
CA ASP A 431 -18.70 12.67 11.62
C ASP A 431 -19.54 12.69 12.87
N ALA A 432 -20.48 11.75 13.00
CA ALA A 432 -21.33 11.62 14.18
C ALA A 432 -20.57 11.17 15.44
N ARG A 433 -19.44 10.46 15.29
CA ARG A 433 -18.70 9.85 16.41
C ARG A 433 -17.44 10.62 16.81
N ILE A 434 -16.99 11.62 16.08
CA ILE A 434 -15.72 12.32 16.34
C ILE A 434 -15.58 12.79 17.79
N LYS A 435 -16.62 13.41 18.35
CA LYS A 435 -16.61 13.92 19.75
C LYS A 435 -16.50 12.78 20.77
N GLU A 436 -17.22 11.68 20.56
CA GLU A 436 -17.16 10.51 21.43
C GLU A 436 -15.77 9.87 21.38
N ILE A 437 -15.19 9.75 20.20
CA ILE A 437 -13.81 9.24 20.00
C ILE A 437 -12.81 10.11 20.75
N ALA A 438 -12.91 11.44 20.62
CA ALA A 438 -12.03 12.39 21.30
C ALA A 438 -12.12 12.32 22.83
N GLN A 439 -13.25 11.94 23.40
CA GLN A 439 -13.40 11.73 24.83
C GLN A 439 -12.71 10.45 25.32
N ASN A 440 -12.82 9.36 24.55
CA ASN A 440 -12.44 8.02 24.98
C ASN A 440 -11.07 7.55 24.47
N SER A 441 -10.54 8.17 23.41
CA SER A 441 -9.37 7.72 22.67
C SER A 441 -8.44 8.88 22.32
N ILE A 442 -7.14 8.61 22.14
CA ILE A 442 -6.14 9.60 21.75
C ILE A 442 -6.26 9.97 20.26
N GLY A 443 -6.98 9.17 19.52
CA GLY A 443 -7.19 9.32 18.08
C GLY A 443 -7.85 8.07 17.51
N ARG A 444 -7.79 7.94 16.20
CA ARG A 444 -8.40 6.85 15.43
C ARG A 444 -7.52 6.44 14.26
N LEU A 445 -7.83 5.33 13.62
CA LEU A 445 -7.26 5.02 12.31
C LEU A 445 -7.80 6.04 11.27
N PRO A 446 -6.96 6.53 10.35
CA PRO A 446 -7.36 7.58 9.40
C PRO A 446 -8.66 7.22 8.66
N GLU A 447 -9.54 8.22 8.54
CA GLU A 447 -10.82 8.14 7.83
C GLU A 447 -11.80 7.04 8.31
N THR A 448 -11.53 6.45 9.48
CA THR A 448 -12.39 5.41 10.09
C THR A 448 -12.88 5.83 11.47
N ASP A 449 -13.89 5.12 11.96
CA ASP A 449 -14.38 5.21 13.35
C ASP A 449 -13.65 4.25 14.30
N LEU A 450 -12.54 3.65 13.85
CA LEU A 450 -11.76 2.69 14.63
C LEU A 450 -10.83 3.43 15.60
N GLU A 451 -11.21 3.40 16.86
CA GLU A 451 -10.56 4.16 17.93
C GLU A 451 -9.22 3.57 18.38
N ILE A 452 -8.30 4.44 18.76
CA ILE A 452 -7.02 4.08 19.40
C ILE A 452 -6.99 4.68 20.81
N PRO A 453 -7.46 3.96 21.84
CA PRO A 453 -7.47 4.45 23.20
C PRO A 453 -6.10 4.30 23.87
N ILE A 454 -5.86 5.11 24.92
CA ILE A 454 -4.79 4.86 25.86
C ILE A 454 -5.19 3.66 26.72
N LYS A 455 -4.47 2.56 26.59
CA LYS A 455 -4.78 1.30 27.28
C LYS A 455 -4.16 1.21 28.68
N ASP A 456 -3.05 1.87 28.86
CA ASP A 456 -2.27 1.83 30.09
C ASP A 456 -1.60 3.18 30.33
N VAL A 457 -2.25 4.03 31.15
CA VAL A 457 -1.76 5.35 31.51
C VAL A 457 -0.50 5.23 32.36
N ASP A 458 -0.43 4.25 33.25
CA ASP A 458 0.78 4.00 34.05
C ASP A 458 1.98 3.67 33.13
N ALA A 459 1.76 2.91 32.07
CA ALA A 459 2.81 2.62 31.09
C ALA A 459 3.20 3.82 30.23
N ILE A 460 2.28 4.73 29.91
CA ILE A 460 2.59 6.02 29.23
C ILE A 460 3.61 6.79 30.06
N VAL A 461 3.42 6.83 31.37
CA VAL A 461 4.30 7.54 32.29
C VAL A 461 5.58 6.75 32.56
N THR A 462 5.47 5.57 33.16
CA THR A 462 6.62 4.83 33.70
C THR A 462 7.59 4.28 32.66
N HIS A 463 7.14 4.10 31.40
CA HIS A 463 7.99 3.64 30.30
C HIS A 463 8.41 4.78 29.37
N ASN A 464 8.26 6.02 29.80
CA ASN A 464 8.56 7.25 29.08
C ASN A 464 7.89 7.33 27.70
N THR A 465 7.50 8.52 27.35
CA THR A 465 6.82 8.81 26.09
C THR A 465 7.55 9.92 25.34
N ALA A 466 7.64 9.82 24.01
CA ALA A 466 8.20 10.86 23.16
C ALA A 466 7.19 11.34 22.13
N ILE A 467 7.12 12.66 21.92
CA ILE A 467 6.38 13.34 20.84
C ILE A 467 7.39 14.09 19.99
N LEU A 468 7.59 13.62 18.76
CA LEU A 468 8.65 14.05 17.87
C LEU A 468 8.07 14.58 16.57
N GLY A 469 8.59 15.71 16.04
CA GLY A 469 8.15 16.27 14.77
C GLY A 469 8.35 17.78 14.66
N ILE A 470 8.15 18.35 13.49
CA ILE A 470 8.36 19.79 13.20
C ILE A 470 7.32 20.71 13.87
N LEU A 471 7.50 22.01 13.73
CA LEU A 471 6.58 23.04 14.24
C LEU A 471 5.22 22.97 13.52
N GLY A 472 4.12 23.26 14.25
CA GLY A 472 2.80 23.52 13.67
C GLY A 472 1.97 22.29 13.29
N ILE A 473 2.42 21.07 13.57
CA ILE A 473 1.74 19.82 13.16
C ILE A 473 0.90 19.15 14.25
N GLY A 474 0.71 19.81 15.40
CA GLY A 474 -0.16 19.30 16.48
C GLY A 474 0.53 18.68 17.68
N LYS A 475 1.88 18.76 17.83
CA LYS A 475 2.62 18.23 18.99
C LYS A 475 2.08 18.74 20.34
N SER A 476 1.95 20.06 20.47
CA SER A 476 1.50 20.69 21.71
C SER A 476 0.06 20.29 22.06
N CYS A 477 -0.84 20.17 21.06
CA CYS A 477 -2.19 19.67 21.29
C CYS A 477 -2.20 18.26 21.86
N LEU A 478 -1.37 17.36 21.31
CA LEU A 478 -1.22 16.00 21.80
C LEU A 478 -0.61 15.98 23.22
N ALA A 479 0.39 16.83 23.48
CA ALA A 479 1.00 16.96 24.80
C ALA A 479 -0.01 17.40 25.87
N TYR A 480 -0.81 18.43 25.58
CA TYR A 480 -1.84 18.91 26.49
C TYR A 480 -2.95 17.86 26.73
N GLU A 481 -3.34 17.12 25.67
CA GLU A 481 -4.29 16.02 25.83
C GLU A 481 -3.73 14.89 26.69
N LEU A 482 -2.47 14.49 26.52
CA LEU A 482 -1.82 13.49 27.37
C LEU A 482 -1.73 13.96 28.82
N ILE A 483 -1.32 15.21 29.06
CA ILE A 483 -1.26 15.80 30.41
C ILE A 483 -2.64 15.78 31.07
N LYS A 484 -3.71 16.19 30.35
CA LYS A 484 -5.09 16.10 30.82
C LYS A 484 -5.42 14.68 31.29
N ARG A 485 -5.24 13.68 30.42
CA ARG A 485 -5.61 12.28 30.70
C ARG A 485 -4.80 11.67 31.84
N ILE A 486 -3.56 12.12 32.02
CA ILE A 486 -2.67 11.68 33.12
C ILE A 486 -3.11 12.35 34.44
N ALA A 487 -3.39 13.66 34.41
CA ALA A 487 -3.87 14.40 35.59
C ALA A 487 -5.22 13.87 36.10
N GLU A 488 -6.14 13.49 35.18
CA GLU A 488 -7.43 12.88 35.52
C GLU A 488 -7.29 11.52 36.24
N LYS A 489 -6.13 10.87 36.14
CA LYS A 489 -5.78 9.64 36.90
C LYS A 489 -5.10 9.93 38.22
N ASN A 490 -5.13 11.18 38.71
CA ASN A 490 -4.44 11.64 39.95
C ASN A 490 -2.92 11.44 39.94
N ILE A 491 -2.31 11.39 38.75
CA ILE A 491 -0.85 11.40 38.59
C ILE A 491 -0.42 12.85 38.54
N LYS A 492 0.57 13.21 39.39
CA LYS A 492 1.13 14.56 39.43
C LYS A 492 1.95 14.84 38.18
N VAL A 493 1.88 16.07 37.66
CA VAL A 493 2.61 16.48 36.45
C VAL A 493 3.52 17.67 36.77
N VAL A 494 4.80 17.53 36.47
CA VAL A 494 5.79 18.61 36.57
C VAL A 494 6.26 18.94 35.15
N CYS A 495 5.96 20.15 34.68
CA CYS A 495 6.32 20.61 33.34
C CYS A 495 7.53 21.54 33.42
N ILE A 496 8.52 21.29 32.57
CA ILE A 496 9.63 22.21 32.30
C ILE A 496 9.35 22.82 30.94
N ASP A 497 8.86 24.06 30.92
CA ASP A 497 8.36 24.79 29.75
C ASP A 497 9.25 25.99 29.46
N ILE A 498 10.03 25.95 28.37
CA ILE A 498 10.87 27.04 27.90
C ILE A 498 10.02 28.10 27.20
N THR A 499 8.97 27.72 26.54
CA THR A 499 8.16 28.58 25.67
C THR A 499 7.22 29.49 26.48
N ASN A 500 6.99 29.15 27.74
CA ASN A 500 6.03 29.80 28.61
C ASN A 500 4.57 29.80 28.06
N GLU A 501 4.24 28.80 27.25
CA GLU A 501 2.93 28.65 26.64
C GLU A 501 1.97 27.82 27.50
N TYR A 502 2.46 26.90 28.32
CA TYR A 502 1.65 25.97 29.10
C TYR A 502 0.70 26.70 30.07
N LYS A 503 1.13 27.82 30.64
CA LYS A 503 0.27 28.67 31.49
C LYS A 503 -1.04 29.11 30.82
N ARG A 504 -0.96 29.41 29.52
CA ARG A 504 -2.08 29.94 28.74
C ARG A 504 -2.88 28.84 28.04
N GLU A 505 -2.19 27.89 27.45
CA GLU A 505 -2.77 26.93 26.51
C GLU A 505 -3.27 25.63 27.19
N LEU A 506 -2.70 25.26 28.34
CA LEU A 506 -3.09 24.03 29.07
C LEU A 506 -4.41 24.14 29.84
N PRO A 507 -4.74 25.27 30.54
CA PRO A 507 -5.94 25.36 31.36
C PRO A 507 -7.25 24.99 30.65
N PRO A 508 -7.48 25.33 29.37
CA PRO A 508 -8.70 24.95 28.66
C PRO A 508 -8.91 23.43 28.52
N TYR A 509 -7.85 22.65 28.57
CA TYR A 509 -7.93 21.19 28.49
C TYR A 509 -8.31 20.52 29.81
N LEU A 510 -8.04 21.18 30.93
CA LEU A 510 -8.21 20.61 32.26
C LEU A 510 -9.65 20.86 32.78
N SER A 511 -10.18 19.88 33.50
CA SER A 511 -11.46 20.04 34.19
C SER A 511 -11.31 21.05 35.34
N GLY A 512 -12.39 21.75 35.71
CA GLY A 512 -12.35 22.74 36.77
C GLY A 512 -11.91 22.31 38.16
N THR A 513 -11.72 20.97 38.37
CA THR A 513 -11.15 20.38 39.58
C THR A 513 -9.64 20.25 39.53
N THR A 514 -9.02 20.38 38.36
CA THR A 514 -7.57 20.26 38.20
C THR A 514 -6.91 21.65 38.36
N THR A 515 -6.14 21.83 39.40
CA THR A 515 -5.44 23.10 39.69
C THR A 515 -4.03 23.12 39.13
N ILE A 516 -3.71 24.20 38.42
CA ILE A 516 -2.35 24.51 37.95
C ILE A 516 -1.67 25.44 38.96
N THR A 517 -0.42 25.15 39.28
CA THR A 517 0.42 26.06 40.03
C THR A 517 1.49 26.65 39.13
N SER A 518 1.51 27.96 38.99
CA SER A 518 2.41 28.68 38.07
C SER A 518 3.17 29.83 38.75
N ASP A 519 3.46 29.70 40.05
CA ASP A 519 4.25 30.70 40.78
C ASP A 519 5.77 30.50 40.64
N ASP A 520 6.18 29.79 39.62
CA ASP A 520 7.57 29.51 39.26
C ASP A 520 8.42 30.76 39.05
N GLU A 521 7.82 31.87 38.57
CA GLU A 521 8.53 33.15 38.42
C GLU A 521 9.18 33.62 39.72
N ASN A 522 8.52 33.40 40.84
CA ASN A 522 9.03 33.84 42.14
C ASN A 522 10.21 32.98 42.63
N VAL A 523 10.22 31.71 42.37
CA VAL A 523 11.31 30.82 42.83
C VAL A 523 12.61 31.15 42.11
N PHE A 524 12.60 31.19 40.78
CA PHE A 524 13.81 31.50 40.00
C PHE A 524 14.23 32.98 40.10
N ASN A 525 13.30 33.93 40.14
CA ASN A 525 13.63 35.34 40.32
C ASN A 525 14.31 35.65 41.64
N SER A 526 13.86 35.06 42.75
CA SER A 526 14.45 35.29 44.06
C SER A 526 15.91 34.81 44.10
N ILE A 527 16.23 33.72 43.43
CA ILE A 527 17.59 33.15 43.35
C ILE A 527 18.46 34.00 42.43
N ASN A 528 17.97 34.38 41.23
CA ASN A 528 18.71 35.22 40.31
C ASN A 528 19.05 36.61 40.88
N THR A 529 18.13 37.21 41.63
CA THR A 529 18.41 38.51 42.31
C THR A 529 19.50 38.42 43.33
N LYS A 530 19.54 37.37 44.14
CA LYS A 530 20.63 37.11 45.10
C LYS A 530 21.95 36.85 44.37
N TYR A 531 21.92 36.13 43.26
CA TYR A 531 23.10 35.84 42.45
C TYR A 531 23.71 37.08 41.82
N GLU A 532 22.90 37.94 41.22
CA GLU A 532 23.36 39.23 40.67
C GLU A 532 23.99 40.13 41.74
N TYR A 533 23.43 40.12 42.95
CA TYR A 533 23.98 40.87 44.11
C TYR A 533 25.35 40.35 44.55
N ILE A 534 25.51 39.05 44.71
CA ILE A 534 26.78 38.40 45.07
C ILE A 534 27.82 38.61 43.97
N HIS A 535 27.45 38.58 42.72
CA HIS A 535 28.35 38.77 41.60
C HIS A 535 28.87 40.20 41.47
N LYS A 536 28.05 41.22 41.74
CA LYS A 536 28.49 42.62 41.80
C LYS A 536 29.45 42.93 42.94
N GLU A 537 29.33 42.27 44.09
CA GLU A 537 30.25 42.43 45.19
C GLU A 537 31.61 41.78 44.98
N ASN A 538 31.69 40.76 44.11
CA ASN A 538 32.89 39.92 43.95
C ASN A 538 33.65 40.11 42.64
N GLU A 539 33.35 41.13 41.83
CA GLU A 539 34.05 41.44 40.57
C GLU A 539 35.60 41.60 40.71
N ASN A 540 36.07 41.65 41.94
CA ASN A 540 37.48 41.84 42.26
C ASN A 540 38.22 40.61 42.82
N THR A 541 37.65 39.38 42.80
CA THR A 541 38.24 38.21 43.42
C THR A 541 38.59 37.05 42.49
N ASN A 542 39.65 36.30 42.79
CA ASN A 542 40.33 35.24 42.03
C ASN A 542 39.41 34.10 41.55
N LYS A 543 39.78 33.45 40.43
CA LYS A 543 39.09 32.31 39.80
C LYS A 543 38.68 31.18 40.73
N GLU A 544 39.41 30.91 41.81
CA GLU A 544 39.08 29.87 42.80
C GLU A 544 37.86 30.22 43.62
N LYS A 545 37.67 31.50 43.99
CA LYS A 545 36.45 31.96 44.66
C LYS A 545 35.22 31.89 43.77
N GLN A 546 35.37 32.17 42.46
CA GLN A 546 34.24 32.03 41.50
C GLN A 546 33.70 30.59 41.43
N ASN A 547 34.56 29.58 41.49
CA ASN A 547 34.12 28.18 41.51
C ASN A 547 33.38 27.80 42.79
N HIS A 548 33.79 28.35 43.92
CA HIS A 548 33.14 28.13 45.21
C HIS A 548 31.78 28.83 45.32
N GLU A 549 31.65 30.00 44.73
CA GLU A 549 30.40 30.76 44.68
C GLU A 549 29.38 30.13 43.71
N LYS A 550 29.84 29.65 42.58
CA LYS A 550 28.98 28.86 41.66
C LYS A 550 28.44 27.60 42.35
N SER A 551 29.23 26.92 43.17
CA SER A 551 28.83 25.77 43.96
C SER A 551 27.77 26.14 45.02
N GLY A 552 27.93 27.30 45.69
CA GLY A 552 26.97 27.80 46.69
C GLY A 552 25.61 28.10 46.07
N ASN A 553 25.60 28.76 44.92
CA ASN A 553 24.35 29.08 44.22
C ASN A 553 23.61 27.85 43.71
N VAL A 554 24.31 26.83 43.19
CA VAL A 554 23.71 25.53 42.86
C VAL A 554 23.02 24.91 44.05
N SER A 555 23.62 25.03 45.25
CA SER A 555 23.02 24.53 46.49
C SER A 555 21.73 25.28 46.85
N GLU A 556 21.72 26.60 46.72
CA GLU A 556 20.50 27.41 46.95
C GLU A 556 19.38 27.07 45.96
N TYR A 557 19.69 26.88 44.68
CA TYR A 557 18.72 26.41 43.70
C TYR A 557 18.13 25.05 44.07
N LYS A 558 18.96 24.13 44.50
CA LYS A 558 18.49 22.78 44.91
C LYS A 558 17.57 22.86 46.12
N GLU A 559 17.89 23.67 47.11
CA GLU A 559 17.06 23.84 48.31
C GLU A 559 15.71 24.49 47.98
N ALA A 560 15.74 25.55 47.18
CA ALA A 560 14.52 26.26 46.79
C ALA A 560 13.57 25.35 45.95
N ILE A 561 14.11 24.62 44.97
CA ILE A 561 13.32 23.69 44.15
C ILE A 561 12.83 22.51 44.99
N HIS A 562 13.67 21.97 45.93
CA HIS A 562 13.24 20.90 46.83
C HIS A 562 12.02 21.33 47.66
N LYS A 563 12.09 22.53 48.26
CA LYS A 563 11.01 23.08 49.07
C LYS A 563 9.74 23.30 48.24
N ASP A 564 9.85 23.90 47.06
CA ASP A 564 8.71 24.15 46.16
C ASP A 564 8.05 22.84 45.69
N LEU A 565 8.85 21.83 45.33
CA LEU A 565 8.32 20.50 44.96
C LEU A 565 7.63 19.82 46.16
N CYS A 566 8.18 19.93 47.39
CA CYS A 566 7.52 19.40 48.56
C CYS A 566 6.19 20.12 48.86
N GLN A 567 6.14 21.43 48.72
CA GLN A 567 4.89 22.21 48.79
C GLN A 567 3.88 21.80 47.75
N PHE A 568 4.32 21.57 46.52
CA PHE A 568 3.47 21.07 45.43
C PHE A 568 2.90 19.67 45.69
N LEU A 569 3.73 18.74 46.15
CA LEU A 569 3.35 17.34 46.35
C LEU A 569 2.59 17.10 47.66
N PHE A 570 3.01 17.76 48.76
CA PHE A 570 2.54 17.45 50.09
C PHE A 570 1.92 18.63 50.85
N GLY A 571 2.05 19.84 50.34
CA GLY A 571 1.65 21.05 51.09
C GLY A 571 2.57 21.42 52.25
N ALA A 572 3.77 20.86 52.29
CA ALA A 572 4.75 21.03 53.36
C ALA A 572 6.15 21.32 52.79
N ASP A 573 7.03 21.96 53.58
CA ASP A 573 8.40 22.31 53.17
C ASP A 573 9.33 21.11 53.00
N ASN A 574 8.97 19.96 53.59
CA ASN A 574 9.72 18.71 53.55
C ASN A 574 8.77 17.52 53.37
N VAL A 575 9.31 16.35 53.00
CA VAL A 575 8.54 15.12 52.89
C VAL A 575 7.91 14.75 54.21
N PRO A 576 6.57 14.70 54.35
CA PRO A 576 5.89 14.42 55.60
C PRO A 576 6.01 12.95 55.99
N VAL A 577 5.65 12.63 57.25
CA VAL A 577 5.68 11.24 57.76
C VAL A 577 4.68 10.35 57.06
N SER A 578 3.52 10.91 56.67
CA SER A 578 2.46 10.21 55.89
C SER A 578 2.97 9.72 54.55
N LYS A 579 3.91 10.46 53.92
CA LYS A 579 4.46 10.17 52.57
C LYS A 579 3.40 10.05 51.47
N GLU A 580 2.19 10.56 51.67
CA GLU A 580 1.10 10.59 50.73
C GLU A 580 0.97 11.98 50.09
N PHE A 581 0.50 12.01 48.81
CA PHE A 581 0.27 13.28 48.14
C PHE A 581 -1.04 13.90 48.67
N GLU A 582 -0.93 14.96 49.44
CA GLU A 582 -2.07 15.56 50.14
C GLU A 582 -2.64 16.81 49.42
N THR A 583 -1.95 17.31 48.38
CA THR A 583 -2.40 18.51 47.67
C THR A 583 -3.40 18.22 46.58
N THR A 584 -4.35 19.12 46.40
CA THR A 584 -5.30 19.09 45.26
C THR A 584 -4.65 19.59 43.96
N LYS A 585 -3.46 20.19 44.01
CA LYS A 585 -2.71 20.69 42.87
C LYS A 585 -2.20 19.54 42.03
N GLN A 586 -2.50 19.53 40.73
CA GLN A 586 -2.15 18.40 39.84
C GLN A 586 -0.98 18.72 38.90
N VAL A 587 -0.80 19.97 38.51
CA VAL A 587 0.22 20.39 37.53
C VAL A 587 1.08 21.50 38.09
N ARG A 588 2.40 21.32 38.04
CA ARG A 588 3.42 22.34 38.35
C ARG A 588 4.20 22.68 37.08
N ILE A 589 4.33 23.98 36.78
CA ILE A 589 5.05 24.48 35.61
C ILE A 589 6.27 25.27 36.07
N TYR A 590 7.45 24.93 35.54
CA TYR A 590 8.70 25.66 35.71
C TYR A 590 9.15 26.22 34.35
N ASN A 591 9.46 27.55 34.34
CA ASN A 591 10.12 28.18 33.19
C ASN A 591 11.62 28.38 33.53
N VAL A 592 12.48 27.58 32.88
CA VAL A 592 13.93 27.60 33.13
C VAL A 592 14.69 28.63 32.25
N ASP A 593 13.99 29.25 31.29
CA ASP A 593 14.55 30.25 30.38
C ASP A 593 14.24 31.69 30.83
N TYR A 594 13.59 31.85 32.00
CA TYR A 594 13.20 33.16 32.45
C TYR A 594 14.44 34.00 32.83
N HIS A 595 14.87 34.86 31.90
CA HIS A 595 15.79 35.94 32.14
C HIS A 595 14.98 37.23 32.32
N LYS A 596 15.10 37.83 33.49
CA LYS A 596 14.67 39.20 33.68
C LYS A 596 15.64 40.09 32.89
N ALA A 597 15.42 40.22 31.59
CA ALA A 597 16.05 41.28 30.82
C ALA A 597 15.64 42.60 31.47
N SER A 598 16.51 43.18 32.25
CA SER A 598 16.31 44.55 32.75
C SER A 598 16.11 45.42 31.50
N ARG A 599 14.90 45.97 31.33
CA ARG A 599 14.59 46.87 30.24
C ARG A 599 15.55 48.05 30.33
N GLY A 600 16.61 48.08 29.54
CA GLY A 600 17.47 49.24 29.38
C GLY A 600 18.96 49.00 29.29
N GLU A 601 19.50 47.79 29.50
CA GLU A 601 20.94 47.54 29.33
C GLU A 601 21.24 47.08 27.89
N LYS A 602 22.13 47.83 27.22
CA LYS A 602 22.70 47.46 25.93
C LYS A 602 23.45 46.14 26.10
N ILE A 603 23.05 45.13 25.33
CA ILE A 603 23.74 43.85 25.22
C ILE A 603 25.14 44.11 24.65
N GLY A 604 26.15 44.25 25.53
CA GLY A 604 27.54 44.23 25.13
C GLY A 604 28.03 42.80 24.98
N PHE A 605 28.88 42.53 24.00
CA PHE A 605 29.38 41.21 23.60
C PHE A 605 30.30 40.51 24.64
N ASN A 606 30.35 40.93 25.86
CA ASN A 606 31.10 40.31 26.98
C ASN A 606 30.21 40.03 28.15
N VAL A 607 29.20 39.16 27.98
CA VAL A 607 28.49 38.59 29.11
C VAL A 607 29.21 37.31 29.51
N ASN A 608 30.05 37.38 30.55
CA ASN A 608 30.45 36.21 31.28
C ASN A 608 29.22 35.67 32.01
N THR A 609 28.47 34.79 31.35
CA THR A 609 27.30 34.15 31.92
C THR A 609 27.77 33.15 32.99
N THR A 610 27.71 33.54 34.20
CA THR A 610 27.94 32.70 35.40
C THR A 610 26.63 32.02 35.86
N ASP A 611 25.51 32.28 35.22
CA ASP A 611 24.22 31.69 35.53
C ASP A 611 24.14 30.21 35.08
N LEU A 612 23.29 29.42 35.74
CA LEU A 612 22.99 28.06 35.32
C LEU A 612 22.32 28.02 33.95
N THR A 613 22.78 27.11 33.12
CA THR A 613 22.16 26.88 31.80
C THR A 613 20.78 26.25 31.94
N GLN A 614 19.98 26.26 30.88
CA GLN A 614 18.66 25.58 30.85
C GLN A 614 18.81 24.08 31.23
N ALA A 615 19.82 23.40 30.71
CA ALA A 615 20.12 22.01 31.05
C ALA A 615 20.50 21.82 32.52
N GLU A 616 21.29 22.72 33.08
CA GLU A 616 21.67 22.67 34.51
C GLU A 616 20.46 22.89 35.44
N LYS A 617 19.58 23.88 35.14
CA LYS A 617 18.32 24.12 35.85
C LYS A 617 17.39 22.90 35.76
N THR A 618 17.25 22.32 34.56
CA THR A 618 16.47 21.11 34.32
C THR A 618 16.96 19.94 35.14
N ARG A 619 18.28 19.75 35.24
CA ARG A 619 18.89 18.74 36.10
C ARG A 619 18.52 18.93 37.56
N VAL A 620 18.57 20.18 38.07
CA VAL A 620 18.20 20.47 39.47
C VAL A 620 16.77 20.05 39.77
N VAL A 621 15.82 20.41 38.91
CA VAL A 621 14.40 20.01 39.07
C VAL A 621 14.27 18.48 39.03
N ALA A 622 14.90 17.80 38.06
CA ALA A 622 14.80 16.35 37.92
C ALA A 622 15.42 15.60 39.11
N GLU A 623 16.64 16.01 39.55
CA GLU A 623 17.33 15.36 40.67
C GLU A 623 16.59 15.56 41.99
N GLU A 624 16.06 16.78 42.27
CA GLU A 624 15.34 17.03 43.51
C GLU A 624 14.00 16.29 43.54
N LEU A 625 13.27 16.28 42.44
CA LEU A 625 12.04 15.46 42.30
C LEU A 625 12.35 13.99 42.57
N PHE A 626 13.40 13.46 41.95
CA PHE A 626 13.82 12.07 42.15
C PHE A 626 14.19 11.76 43.60
N LYS A 627 14.95 12.64 44.29
CA LYS A 627 15.28 12.49 45.70
C LYS A 627 14.04 12.45 46.59
N ILE A 628 13.03 13.27 46.31
CA ILE A 628 11.75 13.28 47.03
C ILE A 628 11.08 11.91 46.85
N LEU A 629 10.96 11.44 45.60
CA LEU A 629 10.29 10.18 45.29
C LEU A 629 11.00 8.95 45.88
N MET A 630 12.34 8.98 45.99
CA MET A 630 13.09 7.91 46.67
C MET A 630 12.75 7.77 48.16
N LYS A 631 12.26 8.81 48.81
CA LYS A 631 11.81 8.78 50.21
C LYS A 631 10.41 8.19 50.36
N ILE A 632 9.65 8.05 49.29
CA ILE A 632 8.28 7.52 49.31
C ILE A 632 8.32 6.00 49.09
N PRO A 633 7.59 5.19 49.90
CA PRO A 633 7.55 3.75 49.71
C PRO A 633 6.98 3.37 48.36
N LEU A 634 7.55 2.34 47.77
CA LEU A 634 6.98 1.69 46.57
C LEU A 634 5.86 0.76 47.03
N VAL A 635 4.65 1.05 46.62
CA VAL A 635 3.48 0.18 46.85
C VAL A 635 3.31 -0.79 45.67
N ASP A 636 3.56 -0.33 44.46
CA ASP A 636 3.56 -1.11 43.24
C ASP A 636 4.58 -0.50 42.26
N GLU A 637 5.57 -1.29 41.82
CA GLU A 637 6.63 -0.84 40.90
C GLU A 637 6.13 -0.38 39.55
N LYS A 638 4.90 -0.73 39.19
CA LYS A 638 4.29 -0.38 37.90
C LYS A 638 3.42 0.86 37.97
N LYS A 639 3.05 1.34 39.16
CA LYS A 639 2.16 2.47 39.32
C LYS A 639 2.88 3.80 39.16
N ALA A 640 2.37 4.64 38.25
CA ALA A 640 2.87 5.99 38.03
C ALA A 640 2.49 6.91 39.21
N LYS A 641 3.40 7.77 39.60
CA LYS A 641 3.20 8.80 40.65
C LYS A 641 3.34 10.21 40.08
N VAL A 642 4.39 10.43 39.28
CA VAL A 642 4.71 11.74 38.74
C VAL A 642 5.16 11.61 37.28
N LEU A 643 4.67 12.50 36.43
CA LEU A 643 5.16 12.72 35.08
C LEU A 643 6.05 13.97 35.05
N LEU A 644 7.25 13.86 34.50
CA LEU A 644 8.11 14.99 34.18
C LEU A 644 8.07 15.29 32.70
N VAL A 645 7.60 16.48 32.32
CA VAL A 645 7.42 16.92 30.95
C VAL A 645 8.58 17.84 30.56
N PHE A 646 9.22 17.54 29.42
CA PHE A 646 10.27 18.35 28.81
C PHE A 646 9.75 18.97 27.52
N GLU A 647 9.35 20.24 27.56
CA GLU A 647 8.98 21.00 26.36
C GLU A 647 10.23 21.56 25.70
N GLU A 648 10.33 21.41 24.37
CA GLU A 648 11.54 21.70 23.60
C GLU A 648 12.80 21.01 24.14
N ALA A 649 12.68 19.71 24.34
CA ALA A 649 13.67 18.85 24.99
C ALA A 649 15.10 18.98 24.44
N HIS A 650 15.28 19.38 23.19
CA HIS A 650 16.60 19.60 22.60
C HIS A 650 17.41 20.73 23.29
N SER A 651 16.74 21.65 23.97
CA SER A 651 17.39 22.69 24.79
C SER A 651 17.59 22.27 26.25
N LEU A 652 16.70 21.41 26.75
CA LEU A 652 16.71 20.97 28.18
C LEU A 652 17.64 19.76 28.43
N ILE A 653 17.73 18.86 27.47
CA ILE A 653 18.47 17.60 27.51
C ILE A 653 19.20 17.36 26.19
N PRO A 654 20.08 18.28 25.76
CA PRO A 654 20.71 18.24 24.45
C PRO A 654 21.62 17.02 24.26
N GLU A 655 21.77 16.60 23.00
CA GLU A 655 22.75 15.56 22.63
C GLU A 655 24.17 16.07 22.88
N TRP A 656 25.00 15.22 23.40
CA TRP A 656 26.35 15.60 23.86
C TRP A 656 27.26 16.17 22.75
N ASN A 657 27.06 15.75 21.51
CA ASN A 657 27.79 16.26 20.33
C ASN A 657 27.31 17.64 19.86
N SER A 658 26.11 18.06 20.27
CA SER A 658 25.52 19.33 19.88
C SER A 658 25.82 20.46 20.88
N VAL A 659 26.47 20.15 21.98
CA VAL A 659 26.68 21.06 23.10
C VAL A 659 28.12 21.55 23.17
N ALA A 660 28.30 22.86 23.30
CA ALA A 660 29.61 23.49 23.40
C ALA A 660 30.18 23.43 24.83
N SER A 661 29.34 23.36 25.88
CA SER A 661 29.79 23.44 27.28
C SER A 661 29.84 22.06 27.97
N GLU A 662 30.89 21.82 28.78
CA GLU A 662 30.97 20.59 29.56
C GLU A 662 29.93 20.55 30.70
N GLY A 663 29.49 21.69 31.20
CA GLY A 663 28.41 21.80 32.17
C GLY A 663 27.10 21.18 31.68
N ASP A 664 26.72 21.48 30.45
CA ASP A 664 25.51 20.92 29.83
C ASP A 664 25.60 19.42 29.61
N LYS A 665 26.77 18.89 29.25
CA LYS A 665 27.01 17.45 29.13
C LYS A 665 26.80 16.75 30.50
N SER A 666 27.37 17.31 31.55
CA SER A 666 27.19 16.79 32.89
C SER A 666 25.75 16.88 33.36
N ALA A 667 25.06 17.98 33.02
CA ALA A 667 23.66 18.20 33.35
C ALA A 667 22.77 17.19 32.67
N THR A 668 22.93 17.01 31.35
CA THR A 668 22.16 16.03 30.54
C THR A 668 22.38 14.60 31.06
N ASN A 669 23.64 14.23 31.41
CA ASN A 669 23.93 12.92 32.00
C ASN A 669 23.26 12.73 33.37
N GLY A 670 23.17 13.77 34.17
CA GLY A 670 22.45 13.76 35.46
C GLY A 670 20.96 13.52 35.26
N THR A 671 20.35 14.28 34.37
CA THR A 671 18.93 14.11 33.99
C THR A 671 18.66 12.72 33.39
N ALA A 672 19.55 12.22 32.52
CA ALA A 672 19.44 10.88 31.95
C ALA A 672 19.43 9.79 33.04
N LYS A 673 20.26 9.89 34.08
CA LYS A 673 20.22 8.95 35.19
C LYS A 673 18.88 8.97 35.93
N VAL A 674 18.29 10.14 36.13
CA VAL A 674 16.96 10.26 36.74
C VAL A 674 15.90 9.56 35.85
N ILE A 675 15.91 9.79 34.56
CA ILE A 675 14.95 9.16 33.61
C ILE A 675 15.11 7.63 33.60
N LEU A 676 16.36 7.15 33.58
CA LEU A 676 16.69 5.72 33.63
C LEU A 676 16.23 5.02 34.92
N GLN A 677 16.38 5.66 36.04
CA GLN A 677 16.11 5.07 37.37
C GLN A 677 14.70 5.40 37.87
N GLY A 678 14.09 6.45 37.40
CA GLY A 678 12.83 7.02 37.88
C GLY A 678 11.66 6.03 37.86
N ARG A 679 11.62 5.14 36.87
CA ARG A 679 10.58 4.13 36.71
C ARG A 679 10.32 3.32 37.98
N LYS A 680 11.36 2.93 38.70
CA LYS A 680 11.25 2.16 39.96
C LYS A 680 10.53 2.93 41.06
N TYR A 681 10.49 4.25 40.97
CA TYR A 681 9.87 5.14 41.96
C TYR A 681 8.58 5.79 41.47
N GLY A 682 8.05 5.30 40.33
CA GLY A 682 6.84 5.83 39.73
C GLY A 682 7.02 7.16 38.96
N LEU A 683 8.27 7.55 38.69
CA LEU A 683 8.61 8.72 37.90
C LEU A 683 8.77 8.31 36.42
N GLY A 684 8.11 9.00 35.54
CA GLY A 684 8.30 8.87 34.10
C GLY A 684 8.46 10.22 33.43
N SER A 685 8.73 10.18 32.13
CA SER A 685 9.04 11.38 31.35
C SER A 685 8.21 11.44 30.05
N LEU A 686 7.79 12.66 29.71
CA LEU A 686 7.24 13.02 28.41
C LEU A 686 8.20 13.98 27.71
N ILE A 687 8.76 13.55 26.60
CA ILE A 687 9.79 14.27 25.85
C ILE A 687 9.17 14.83 24.57
N ILE A 688 9.20 16.15 24.43
CA ILE A 688 8.61 16.85 23.27
C ILE A 688 9.72 17.64 22.59
N THR A 689 9.91 17.42 21.29
CA THR A 689 10.95 18.14 20.54
C THR A 689 10.62 18.28 19.06
N GLN A 690 11.12 19.37 18.49
CA GLN A 690 11.13 19.60 17.03
C GLN A 690 12.42 19.09 16.39
N ARG A 691 13.52 18.97 17.16
CA ARG A 691 14.86 18.62 16.69
C ARG A 691 15.28 17.28 17.27
N THR A 692 14.79 16.20 16.68
CA THR A 692 14.99 14.83 17.16
C THR A 692 16.47 14.47 17.29
N ALA A 693 17.28 14.86 16.32
CA ALA A 693 18.72 14.59 16.31
C ALA A 693 19.51 15.29 17.43
N ASN A 694 18.97 16.37 18.00
CA ASN A 694 19.64 17.20 19.00
C ASN A 694 19.25 16.84 20.45
N VAL A 695 18.39 15.86 20.65
CA VAL A 695 18.05 15.33 21.97
C VAL A 695 18.91 14.12 22.30
N SER A 696 19.31 13.95 23.54
CA SER A 696 20.12 12.83 23.99
C SER A 696 19.53 11.48 23.55
N LYS A 697 20.28 10.76 22.70
CA LYS A 697 19.91 9.44 22.18
C LYS A 697 19.73 8.43 23.33
N SER A 698 20.53 8.54 24.37
CA SER A 698 20.43 7.71 25.57
C SER A 698 19.07 7.85 26.26
N ILE A 699 18.48 9.03 26.24
CA ILE A 699 17.18 9.32 26.82
C ILE A 699 16.06 8.87 25.89
N LEU A 700 16.12 9.20 24.59
CA LEU A 700 15.11 8.78 23.62
C LEU A 700 14.99 7.25 23.51
N ASN A 701 16.10 6.52 23.66
CA ASN A 701 16.12 5.06 23.73
C ASN A 701 15.36 4.47 24.93
N GLN A 702 15.02 5.28 25.93
CA GLN A 702 14.21 4.87 27.07
C GLN A 702 12.71 5.12 26.87
N CYS A 703 12.33 5.80 25.80
CA CYS A 703 10.93 6.02 25.45
C CYS A 703 10.37 4.79 24.79
N ASN A 704 9.40 4.15 25.42
CA ASN A 704 8.74 2.96 24.86
C ASN A 704 7.49 3.33 24.04
N THR A 705 6.82 4.44 24.40
CA THR A 705 5.71 4.98 23.61
C THR A 705 6.22 6.17 22.80
N ILE A 706 6.05 6.11 21.48
CA ILE A 706 6.53 7.14 20.56
C ILE A 706 5.38 7.58 19.67
N PHE A 707 5.22 8.89 19.55
CA PHE A 707 4.38 9.55 18.56
C PHE A 707 5.30 10.34 17.62
N ALA A 708 5.56 9.80 16.45
CA ALA A 708 6.35 10.46 15.41
C ALA A 708 5.40 11.17 14.44
N LEU A 709 5.38 12.50 14.50
CA LEU A 709 4.68 13.35 13.55
C LEU A 709 5.63 13.69 12.39
N ARG A 710 5.22 14.58 11.49
CA ARG A 710 6.02 14.93 10.30
C ARG A 710 7.46 15.35 10.66
N VAL A 711 8.44 14.80 9.92
CA VAL A 711 9.87 15.10 10.02
C VAL A 711 10.44 15.18 8.61
N PHE A 712 11.22 16.24 8.31
CA PHE A 712 11.81 16.43 6.98
C PHE A 712 13.29 16.10 6.92
N ASP A 713 14.01 16.27 8.05
CA ASP A 713 15.46 16.09 8.08
C ASP A 713 15.86 14.61 8.08
N ASP A 714 16.84 14.28 7.25
CA ASP A 714 17.29 12.89 7.07
C ASP A 714 17.85 12.31 8.38
N THR A 715 18.55 13.11 9.19
CA THR A 715 19.09 12.65 10.48
C THR A 715 17.98 12.27 11.46
N GLY A 716 16.89 13.02 11.49
CA GLY A 716 15.71 12.71 12.28
C GLY A 716 14.99 11.45 11.78
N LYS A 717 14.90 11.28 10.46
CA LYS A 717 14.32 10.08 9.83
C LYS A 717 15.14 8.84 10.15
N GLU A 718 16.46 8.85 9.91
CA GLU A 718 17.36 7.73 10.24
C GLU A 718 17.28 7.34 11.72
N PHE A 719 17.16 8.33 12.61
CA PHE A 719 16.98 8.07 14.02
C PHE A 719 15.65 7.35 14.30
N LEU A 720 14.55 7.85 13.72
CA LEU A 720 13.21 7.28 13.91
C LEU A 720 13.04 5.91 13.25
N GLU A 721 13.72 5.66 12.16
CA GLU A 721 13.71 4.37 11.45
C GLU A 721 14.00 3.19 12.36
N ASN A 722 14.92 3.36 13.32
CA ASN A 722 15.24 2.32 14.32
C ASN A 722 14.06 1.95 15.23
N TYR A 723 13.04 2.81 15.35
CA TYR A 723 11.88 2.61 16.23
C TYR A 723 10.62 2.24 15.46
N ILE A 724 10.41 2.86 14.30
CA ILE A 724 9.18 2.69 13.50
C ILE A 724 9.39 1.79 12.27
N GLY A 725 10.65 1.51 11.91
CA GLY A 725 11.04 0.73 10.73
C GLY A 725 11.12 1.58 9.46
N GLU A 726 11.92 1.11 8.49
CA GLU A 726 12.19 1.77 7.22
C GLU A 726 10.90 2.12 6.45
N ASP A 727 9.98 1.17 6.36
CA ASP A 727 8.71 1.35 5.64
C ASP A 727 7.91 2.57 6.11
N TYR A 728 7.91 2.88 7.41
CA TYR A 728 7.23 4.05 7.98
C TYR A 728 8.11 5.31 8.02
N ALA A 729 9.43 5.18 8.01
CA ALA A 729 10.32 6.33 8.02
C ALA A 729 10.18 7.18 6.75
N ASP A 730 9.94 6.54 5.61
CA ASP A 730 9.68 7.23 4.34
C ASP A 730 8.40 8.07 4.37
N THR A 731 7.39 7.64 5.13
CA THR A 731 6.11 8.34 5.23
C THR A 731 6.17 9.59 6.13
N LEU A 732 7.21 9.74 6.95
CA LEU A 732 7.32 10.86 7.89
C LEU A 732 7.27 12.25 7.24
N ALA A 733 7.78 12.39 6.01
CA ALA A 733 7.82 13.67 5.31
C ALA A 733 6.45 14.10 4.76
N THR A 734 5.60 13.12 4.47
CA THR A 734 4.30 13.30 3.80
C THR A 734 3.11 13.27 4.76
N LEU A 735 3.32 12.90 6.03
CA LEU A 735 2.25 12.87 7.02
C LEU A 735 1.46 14.19 7.05
N GLU A 736 0.16 14.11 7.04
CA GLU A 736 -0.72 15.25 7.18
C GLU A 736 -0.67 15.86 8.58
N GLU A 737 -1.20 17.07 8.73
CA GLU A 737 -1.36 17.69 10.04
C GLU A 737 -2.18 16.78 10.96
N ARG A 738 -1.78 16.67 12.22
CA ARG A 738 -2.38 15.78 13.24
C ARG A 738 -2.39 14.30 12.90
N HIS A 739 -1.58 13.86 11.96
CA HIS A 739 -1.26 12.44 11.78
C HIS A 739 0.06 12.12 12.48
N ALA A 740 0.10 10.98 13.15
CA ALA A 740 1.29 10.51 13.84
C ALA A 740 1.47 9.00 13.66
N ILE A 741 2.70 8.57 13.48
CA ILE A 741 3.06 7.16 13.61
C ILE A 741 3.20 6.87 15.09
N ALA A 742 2.31 6.04 15.62
CA ALA A 742 2.25 5.70 17.03
C ALA A 742 2.66 4.25 17.29
N ILE A 743 3.44 4.04 18.31
CA ILE A 743 3.85 2.71 18.79
C ILE A 743 4.04 2.75 20.30
N GLY A 744 3.86 1.65 21.00
CA GLY A 744 4.30 1.49 22.38
C GLY A 744 3.31 0.84 23.33
N LYS A 745 3.81 0.60 24.54
CA LYS A 745 3.08 -0.13 25.58
C LYS A 745 1.85 0.60 26.08
N GLY A 746 1.91 1.92 26.20
CA GLY A 746 0.79 2.73 26.67
C GLY A 746 -0.46 2.58 25.80
N LEU A 747 -0.27 2.38 24.52
CA LEU A 747 -1.34 2.13 23.53
C LEU A 747 -1.57 0.62 23.29
N LYS A 748 -0.72 -0.25 23.82
CA LYS A 748 -0.64 -1.68 23.51
C LYS A 748 -0.48 -1.99 22.03
N LEU A 749 0.10 -1.06 21.28
CA LEU A 749 0.45 -1.25 19.88
C LEU A 749 1.78 -2.02 19.80
N LYS A 750 1.72 -3.20 19.17
CA LYS A 750 2.89 -4.08 18.98
C LYS A 750 3.73 -3.71 17.76
N GLN A 751 3.18 -2.87 16.90
CA GLN A 751 3.81 -2.39 15.68
C GLN A 751 3.42 -0.93 15.44
N PRO A 752 4.20 -0.18 14.67
CA PRO A 752 3.87 1.18 14.29
C PRO A 752 2.55 1.25 13.51
N VAL A 753 1.78 2.29 13.75
CA VAL A 753 0.48 2.55 13.08
C VAL A 753 0.35 4.05 12.87
N ILE A 754 0.00 4.48 11.66
CA ILE A 754 -0.40 5.87 11.42
C ILE A 754 -1.78 6.08 12.01
N ILE A 755 -1.90 7.03 12.92
CA ILE A 755 -3.15 7.41 13.57
C ILE A 755 -3.47 8.86 13.27
N GLN A 756 -4.74 9.17 13.18
CA GLN A 756 -5.24 10.54 13.15
C GLN A 756 -5.57 10.98 14.58
N LEU A 757 -4.82 11.98 15.06
CA LEU A 757 -4.98 12.56 16.40
C LEU A 757 -6.26 13.39 16.50
N ASN A 758 -6.76 13.55 17.72
CA ASN A 758 -7.94 14.36 17.99
C ASN A 758 -7.72 15.84 17.66
N ASP A 759 -8.81 16.54 17.30
CA ASP A 759 -8.77 18.00 17.16
C ASP A 759 -8.90 18.67 18.53
N ARG A 760 -8.21 19.82 18.70
CA ARG A 760 -8.31 20.66 19.91
C ARG A 760 -9.75 20.97 20.31
N LYS A 761 -10.61 21.32 19.32
CA LYS A 761 -12.02 21.66 19.54
C LYS A 761 -12.88 20.50 20.06
N ASP A 762 -12.47 19.26 19.80
CA ASP A 762 -13.20 18.05 20.21
C ASP A 762 -12.74 17.53 21.58
N VAL A 763 -11.50 17.87 22.00
CA VAL A 763 -10.91 17.50 23.30
C VAL A 763 -11.24 18.49 24.41
N ILE A 764 -11.27 19.80 24.08
CA ILE A 764 -11.59 20.85 25.05
C ILE A 764 -13.09 20.79 25.38
N PRO A 765 -13.48 20.70 26.66
CA PRO A 765 -14.87 20.77 27.06
C PRO A 765 -15.47 22.10 26.55
N GLN A 766 -16.55 22.03 25.80
CA GLN A 766 -17.29 23.23 25.46
C GLN A 766 -17.86 23.77 26.79
N THR A 767 -17.33 24.89 27.27
CA THR A 767 -18.02 25.67 28.29
C THR A 767 -19.39 26.03 27.69
N GLU A 768 -20.44 25.42 28.23
CA GLU A 768 -21.80 25.89 27.97
C GLU A 768 -21.79 27.38 28.27
N THR A 769 -21.90 28.20 27.25
CA THR A 769 -22.22 29.62 27.40
C THR A 769 -23.62 29.69 28.00
N VAL A 770 -23.66 29.83 29.31
CA VAL A 770 -24.88 30.19 30.04
C VAL A 770 -25.31 31.62 29.65
#